data_60ea01f0c52c8e4c2e7f4a344732216e
#
_entry.id   60ea01f0c52c8e4c2e7f4a344732216e
#
_cell.length_a   1.000
_cell.length_b   1.000
_cell.length_c   1.000
_cell.angle_alpha   90.00
_cell.angle_beta   90.00
_cell.angle_gamma   90.00
#
_symmetry.space_group_name_H-M   'P 1'
#
loop_
_entity.id
_entity.type
_entity.pdbx_description
1 polymer ?
#
loop_
_entity_poly.entity_id
_entity_poly.type
_entity_poly.pdbx_seq_one_letter_code
_entity_poly.pdbx_strand_id
1 'polypeptide(L)'
;MANRPRRKSDAARRANQVIRGRTMLVMVLLGVATFTVLFMKLYDLQINQYDTLHARAVGQQTDSSVISASRGTIYDKNGEIMAISYSAETVYVDPHQIQLFVESQQEDIQAAAEKAAENGETYTAPEVLDQAYIARGLSRILEVDEDTILEQLDRTSNKYWVVKSKVDQDVADEVRRFINGEIDEEGNQLTTTDADGSTVLISTGGRPKRLQGIALTPDTKRLYPFGSLAGNVIGFVNAQNVGSYGLESAYDDVLNGSSGLTVTATDVNGTPLLYNYEQYYDAENGNSLVLTLDTNVQYYLEKGLESMLDKYDAKYGGTGIVMDVNSGAILAMASYPNYDPSDYSTIYSGQLQELLDAELAEIQQNRSSYKTEEEYQTALDKALGNAQNQQWRNKCYQDTYEPGSTYKPITLAMALEEGLVNMNSTFNCTGVVQVGPWPIHCSKRSGHGLQILKEAVGNSCNPAFIDIGSRVGGEKYYEYMESFGLLEETGVDLVGEAKGIANQEGLLTDASALASYSFGQTFTVTPLELIRAQAATINGGYLYTPYLVEQVLDDEGNVISQHEPQAVRQVISEETSAKVRECLEWVISDGGGRNGQVAGYRIGGKTGTADKTGTRNTTREVVVSFMCFAPADDPQIIMLLTMDTPSRTTGTAVYGGTMVAPVASQIMSEILPQLGIEPDYTAEELVGADTTVPNLVGETRADAEDRLESLGFSYRTVGDGDTVTDQTPVGGAIVPGNATIILYLGEEKPDTPCTVPNVVGMTASAANKAITNAGLIMKVTGTTSASSGNVYAITQSIPGGTEAAAGTVVTVQFGDNSVLD
;
A
#
# COMPACT_ATOMS: atom_id res chain seq x y z
N MET A 1 -71.45 31.37 -96.06
CA MET A 1 -70.48 30.46 -96.74
C MET A 1 -69.82 29.65 -95.69
N ALA A 2 -70.08 28.39 -95.58
CA ALA A 2 -69.62 27.47 -94.47
C ALA A 2 -68.22 26.94 -94.83
N ASN A 3 -67.31 27.15 -93.93
CA ASN A 3 -65.94 26.68 -94.04
C ASN A 3 -65.93 25.20 -93.56
N ARG A 4 -65.68 24.22 -94.44
CA ARG A 4 -65.54 22.76 -94.13
C ARG A 4 -64.17 22.54 -93.63
N PRO A 5 -63.95 21.86 -92.52
CA PRO A 5 -62.62 21.50 -92.14
C PRO A 5 -61.99 20.43 -93.09
N ARG A 6 -60.79 20.72 -93.62
CA ARG A 6 -59.99 19.74 -94.37
C ARG A 6 -59.76 18.47 -93.57
N ARG A 7 -60.28 17.30 -93.94
CA ARG A 7 -59.84 15.99 -93.37
C ARG A 7 -58.36 15.73 -93.68
N LYS A 8 -57.61 15.58 -92.69
CA LYS A 8 -56.22 15.12 -92.87
C LYS A 8 -56.20 13.79 -93.54
N SER A 9 -55.28 13.60 -94.55
CA SER A 9 -55.19 12.37 -95.29
C SER A 9 -54.84 11.18 -94.42
N ASP A 10 -55.23 9.98 -94.78
CA ASP A 10 -55.01 8.75 -93.98
C ASP A 10 -53.51 8.46 -93.72
N ALA A 11 -52.66 8.90 -94.62
CA ALA A 11 -51.20 8.81 -94.51
C ALA A 11 -50.66 9.70 -93.34
N ALA A 12 -51.19 10.95 -93.16
CA ALA A 12 -50.84 11.80 -92.01
C ALA A 12 -51.37 11.31 -90.69
N ARG A 13 -52.54 10.60 -90.67
CA ARG A 13 -53.06 9.90 -89.46
C ARG A 13 -52.21 8.68 -89.10
N ARG A 14 -51.76 7.86 -90.10
CA ARG A 14 -50.84 6.76 -89.81
C ARG A 14 -49.42 7.24 -89.32
N ALA A 15 -48.89 8.30 -89.89
CA ALA A 15 -47.63 8.89 -89.42
C ALA A 15 -47.71 9.43 -88.05
N ASN A 16 -48.82 10.10 -87.74
CA ASN A 16 -49.05 10.59 -86.36
C ASN A 16 -49.26 9.46 -85.31
N GLN A 17 -49.89 8.35 -85.70
CA GLN A 17 -50.05 7.18 -84.83
C GLN A 17 -48.70 6.46 -84.60
N VAL A 18 -47.85 6.36 -85.63
CA VAL A 18 -46.50 5.77 -85.54
C VAL A 18 -45.62 6.66 -84.72
N ILE A 19 -45.66 8.00 -84.87
CA ILE A 19 -44.89 8.94 -84.06
C ILE A 19 -45.38 8.88 -82.59
N ARG A 20 -46.67 8.91 -82.36
CA ARG A 20 -47.22 8.73 -81.02
C ARG A 20 -46.80 7.41 -80.32
N GLY A 21 -46.85 6.29 -81.08
CA GLY A 21 -46.40 4.97 -80.63
C GLY A 21 -44.93 4.97 -80.27
N ARG A 22 -44.06 5.58 -81.06
CA ARG A 22 -42.62 5.69 -80.85
C ARG A 22 -42.31 6.61 -79.65
N THR A 23 -42.99 7.76 -79.54
CA THR A 23 -42.83 8.68 -78.42
C THR A 23 -43.32 8.03 -77.14
N MET A 24 -44.46 7.26 -77.18
CA MET A 24 -44.95 6.52 -76.02
C MET A 24 -43.95 5.42 -75.60
N LEU A 25 -43.39 4.69 -76.60
CA LEU A 25 -42.37 3.67 -76.30
C LEU A 25 -41.10 4.28 -75.65
N VAL A 26 -40.64 5.43 -76.17
CA VAL A 26 -39.47 6.15 -75.62
C VAL A 26 -39.77 6.65 -74.25
N MET A 27 -41.00 7.21 -74.00
CA MET A 27 -41.38 7.64 -72.65
C MET A 27 -41.49 6.48 -71.67
N VAL A 28 -42.00 5.31 -72.07
CA VAL A 28 -42.04 4.11 -71.22
C VAL A 28 -40.65 3.59 -70.94
N LEU A 29 -39.78 3.52 -71.94
CA LEU A 29 -38.37 3.11 -71.73
C LEU A 29 -37.64 4.08 -70.88
N LEU A 30 -37.81 5.38 -71.01
CA LEU A 30 -37.20 6.39 -70.13
C LEU A 30 -37.76 6.28 -68.73
N GLY A 31 -39.08 6.07 -68.57
CA GLY A 31 -39.74 5.83 -67.29
C GLY A 31 -39.19 4.55 -66.61
N VAL A 32 -39.09 3.45 -67.33
CA VAL A 32 -38.52 2.20 -66.78
C VAL A 32 -37.05 2.40 -66.38
N ALA A 33 -36.26 3.07 -67.22
CA ALA A 33 -34.83 3.32 -66.93
C ALA A 33 -34.68 4.20 -65.72
N THR A 34 -35.44 5.29 -65.54
CA THR A 34 -35.42 6.13 -64.36
C THR A 34 -35.89 5.39 -63.07
N PHE A 35 -37.00 4.60 -63.24
CA PHE A 35 -37.46 3.77 -62.09
C PHE A 35 -36.46 2.70 -61.70
N THR A 36 -35.77 2.09 -62.66
CA THR A 36 -34.72 1.08 -62.37
C THR A 36 -33.55 1.70 -61.61
N VAL A 37 -33.07 2.87 -62.03
CA VAL A 37 -32.01 3.59 -61.33
C VAL A 37 -32.44 3.99 -59.90
N LEU A 38 -33.67 4.52 -59.75
CA LEU A 38 -34.25 4.84 -58.46
C LEU A 38 -34.41 3.59 -57.58
N PHE A 39 -34.90 2.48 -58.14
CA PHE A 39 -35.05 1.22 -57.42
C PHE A 39 -33.67 0.66 -56.98
N MET A 40 -32.66 0.69 -57.85
CA MET A 40 -31.30 0.27 -57.49
C MET A 40 -30.73 1.15 -56.36
N LYS A 41 -30.95 2.46 -56.40
CA LYS A 41 -30.49 3.37 -55.34
C LYS A 41 -31.26 3.14 -54.04
N LEU A 42 -32.56 2.91 -54.10
CA LEU A 42 -33.36 2.55 -52.95
C LEU A 42 -32.94 1.21 -52.34
N TYR A 43 -32.70 0.21 -53.22
CA TYR A 43 -32.18 -1.08 -52.76
C TYR A 43 -30.80 -0.95 -52.11
N ASP A 44 -29.90 -0.16 -52.70
CA ASP A 44 -28.58 0.11 -52.10
C ASP A 44 -28.71 0.78 -50.74
N LEU A 45 -29.53 1.80 -50.56
CA LEU A 45 -29.73 2.50 -49.31
C LEU A 45 -30.47 1.64 -48.25
N GLN A 46 -31.47 0.84 -48.65
CA GLN A 46 -32.31 0.09 -47.71
C GLN A 46 -31.79 -1.32 -47.38
N ILE A 47 -30.96 -1.89 -48.23
CA ILE A 47 -30.41 -3.25 -47.99
C ILE A 47 -28.90 -3.20 -47.76
N ASN A 48 -28.13 -2.64 -48.71
CA ASN A 48 -26.67 -2.71 -48.61
C ASN A 48 -26.08 -1.71 -47.57
N GLN A 49 -26.71 -0.56 -47.42
CA GLN A 49 -26.27 0.48 -46.48
C GLN A 49 -27.16 0.58 -45.23
N TYR A 50 -28.15 -0.33 -45.08
CA TYR A 50 -29.09 -0.29 -43.96
C TYR A 50 -28.38 -0.25 -42.61
N ASP A 51 -27.49 -1.20 -42.38
CA ASP A 51 -26.78 -1.31 -41.08
C ASP A 51 -25.90 -0.09 -40.80
N THR A 52 -25.22 0.45 -41.83
CA THR A 52 -24.40 1.64 -41.68
C THR A 52 -25.19 2.94 -41.50
N LEU A 53 -26.30 3.08 -42.21
CA LEU A 53 -27.17 4.24 -42.09
C LEU A 53 -28.02 4.17 -40.82
N HIS A 54 -28.45 2.97 -40.42
CA HIS A 54 -29.16 2.72 -39.17
C HIS A 54 -28.25 3.01 -37.96
N ALA A 55 -27.01 2.49 -37.98
CA ALA A 55 -26.03 2.77 -36.94
C ALA A 55 -25.71 4.27 -36.82
N ARG A 56 -25.59 4.99 -37.95
CA ARG A 56 -25.42 6.45 -37.93
C ARG A 56 -26.67 7.20 -37.46
N ALA A 57 -27.85 6.75 -37.82
CA ALA A 57 -29.09 7.37 -37.35
C ALA A 57 -29.31 7.14 -35.85
N VAL A 58 -29.05 5.92 -35.39
CA VAL A 58 -29.07 5.60 -33.97
C VAL A 58 -28.05 6.44 -33.19
N GLY A 59 -26.79 6.51 -33.68
CA GLY A 59 -25.74 7.32 -33.03
C GLY A 59 -25.99 8.85 -33.08
N GLN A 60 -26.90 9.35 -33.92
CA GLN A 60 -27.34 10.74 -33.95
C GLN A 60 -28.60 11.02 -33.11
N GLN A 61 -29.32 9.98 -32.75
CA GLN A 61 -30.63 10.08 -32.06
C GLN A 61 -30.57 9.49 -30.63
N THR A 62 -29.45 8.95 -30.22
CA THR A 62 -29.29 8.42 -28.88
C THR A 62 -28.12 9.10 -28.18
N ASP A 63 -28.34 9.57 -26.96
CA ASP A 63 -27.31 9.94 -26.02
C ASP A 63 -27.11 8.77 -25.05
N SER A 64 -25.85 8.41 -24.78
CA SER A 64 -25.53 7.31 -23.89
C SER A 64 -24.74 7.83 -22.68
N SER A 65 -25.29 7.70 -21.50
CA SER A 65 -24.58 7.96 -20.25
C SER A 65 -24.11 6.64 -19.63
N VAL A 66 -22.84 6.61 -19.24
CA VAL A 66 -22.25 5.47 -18.53
C VAL A 66 -22.66 5.53 -17.07
N ILE A 67 -23.15 4.42 -16.53
CA ILE A 67 -23.35 4.23 -15.09
C ILE A 67 -22.08 3.57 -14.58
N SER A 68 -21.26 4.32 -13.82
CA SER A 68 -20.03 3.79 -13.29
C SER A 68 -20.29 2.70 -12.24
N ALA A 69 -19.70 1.51 -12.42
CA ALA A 69 -19.68 0.48 -11.38
C ALA A 69 -18.80 0.93 -10.22
N SER A 70 -19.17 0.54 -9.01
CA SER A 70 -18.29 0.69 -7.85
C SER A 70 -17.24 -0.41 -7.83
N ARG A 71 -15.99 -0.03 -7.62
CA ARG A 71 -14.91 -0.98 -7.42
C ARG A 71 -15.06 -1.66 -6.07
N GLY A 72 -14.88 -2.98 -5.99
CA GLY A 72 -15.04 -3.79 -4.78
C GLY A 72 -14.16 -3.32 -3.62
N THR A 73 -14.60 -3.58 -2.40
CA THR A 73 -13.90 -3.20 -1.17
C THR A 73 -12.80 -4.19 -0.84
N ILE A 74 -11.69 -3.71 -0.30
CA ILE A 74 -10.62 -4.55 0.23
C ILE A 74 -10.69 -4.48 1.76
N TYR A 75 -10.88 -5.63 2.40
CA TYR A 75 -10.94 -5.79 3.84
C TYR A 75 -9.67 -6.50 4.35
N ASP A 76 -9.26 -6.18 5.58
CA ASP A 76 -8.31 -7.01 6.30
C ASP A 76 -8.98 -8.30 6.81
N LYS A 77 -8.23 -9.18 7.47
CA LYS A 77 -8.77 -10.45 8.03
C LYS A 77 -9.84 -10.26 9.11
N ASN A 78 -9.91 -9.08 9.73
CA ASN A 78 -10.84 -8.74 10.82
C ASN A 78 -12.07 -7.97 10.29
N GLY A 79 -12.14 -7.69 8.97
CA GLY A 79 -13.20 -6.93 8.34
C GLY A 79 -13.01 -5.42 8.37
N GLU A 80 -11.81 -4.93 8.73
CA GLU A 80 -11.47 -3.51 8.63
C GLU A 80 -11.25 -3.11 7.17
N ILE A 81 -11.76 -1.94 6.79
CA ILE A 81 -11.74 -1.47 5.40
C ILE A 81 -10.38 -0.88 5.06
N MET A 82 -9.61 -1.58 4.21
CA MET A 82 -8.31 -1.13 3.70
C MET A 82 -8.44 -0.22 2.46
N ALA A 83 -9.40 -0.51 1.58
CA ALA A 83 -9.71 0.33 0.42
C ALA A 83 -11.20 0.23 0.07
N ILE A 84 -11.84 1.38 -0.20
CA ILE A 84 -13.25 1.46 -0.57
C ILE A 84 -13.48 2.51 -1.64
N SER A 85 -14.48 2.30 -2.50
CA SER A 85 -14.93 3.31 -3.47
C SER A 85 -16.12 4.06 -2.94
N TYR A 86 -16.15 5.39 -3.15
CA TYR A 86 -17.29 6.22 -2.85
C TYR A 86 -17.68 7.08 -4.06
N SER A 87 -18.92 7.54 -4.07
CA SER A 87 -19.46 8.32 -5.18
C SER A 87 -18.75 9.67 -5.30
N ALA A 88 -18.31 9.98 -6.50
CA ALA A 88 -17.74 11.27 -6.90
C ALA A 88 -18.37 11.70 -8.23
N GLU A 89 -17.99 12.84 -8.73
CA GLU A 89 -18.48 13.33 -10.02
C GLU A 89 -17.34 13.92 -10.86
N THR A 90 -17.43 13.77 -12.16
CA THR A 90 -16.53 14.43 -13.10
C THR A 90 -17.24 15.63 -13.71
N VAL A 91 -16.63 16.82 -13.56
CA VAL A 91 -17.12 18.08 -14.14
C VAL A 91 -16.49 18.28 -15.51
N TYR A 92 -17.33 18.48 -16.51
CA TYR A 92 -16.90 18.74 -17.88
C TYR A 92 -17.65 19.91 -18.50
N VAL A 93 -17.07 20.50 -19.54
CA VAL A 93 -17.66 21.59 -20.32
C VAL A 93 -17.75 21.21 -21.79
N ASP A 94 -18.78 21.75 -22.46
CA ASP A 94 -18.94 21.78 -23.92
C ASP A 94 -18.67 23.23 -24.40
N PRO A 95 -17.47 23.55 -24.88
CA PRO A 95 -17.11 24.89 -25.34
C PRO A 95 -18.01 25.41 -26.46
N HIS A 96 -18.51 24.51 -27.32
CA HIS A 96 -19.43 24.92 -28.39
C HIS A 96 -20.81 25.34 -27.86
N GLN A 97 -21.35 24.59 -26.89
CA GLN A 97 -22.61 24.98 -26.25
C GLN A 97 -22.49 26.27 -25.43
N ILE A 98 -21.35 26.46 -24.74
CA ILE A 98 -21.07 27.70 -24.01
C ILE A 98 -21.04 28.90 -24.99
N GLN A 99 -20.39 28.77 -26.15
CA GLN A 99 -20.38 29.81 -27.17
C GLN A 99 -21.80 30.14 -27.63
N LEU A 100 -22.61 29.14 -28.00
CA LEU A 100 -24.01 29.34 -28.39
C LEU A 100 -24.84 30.03 -27.30
N PHE A 101 -24.61 29.67 -26.05
CA PHE A 101 -25.27 30.30 -24.92
C PHE A 101 -24.91 31.79 -24.79
N VAL A 102 -23.64 32.14 -24.94
CA VAL A 102 -23.18 33.55 -24.90
C VAL A 102 -23.77 34.34 -26.07
N GLU A 103 -23.75 33.77 -27.30
CA GLU A 103 -24.34 34.38 -28.47
C GLU A 103 -25.84 34.64 -28.29
N SER A 104 -26.60 33.65 -27.78
CA SER A 104 -28.04 33.79 -27.50
C SER A 104 -28.34 34.89 -26.50
N GLN A 105 -27.53 35.07 -25.43
CA GLN A 105 -27.70 36.16 -24.47
C GLN A 105 -27.48 37.52 -25.14
N GLN A 106 -26.50 37.66 -26.02
CA GLN A 106 -26.22 38.88 -26.73
C GLN A 106 -27.37 39.27 -27.68
N GLU A 107 -27.93 38.28 -28.41
CA GLU A 107 -29.11 38.48 -29.26
C GLU A 107 -30.35 38.92 -28.47
N ASP A 108 -30.61 38.27 -27.30
CA ASP A 108 -31.73 38.65 -26.43
C ASP A 108 -31.58 40.08 -25.86
N ILE A 109 -30.35 40.43 -25.46
CA ILE A 109 -30.06 41.79 -24.96
C ILE A 109 -30.22 42.82 -26.06
N GLN A 110 -29.78 42.56 -27.29
CA GLN A 110 -29.95 43.43 -28.43
C GLN A 110 -31.41 43.61 -28.78
N ALA A 111 -32.21 42.54 -28.86
CA ALA A 111 -33.62 42.57 -29.14
C ALA A 111 -34.41 43.36 -28.07
N ALA A 112 -34.06 43.19 -26.78
CA ALA A 112 -34.66 43.94 -25.69
C ALA A 112 -34.33 45.45 -25.76
N ALA A 113 -33.10 45.81 -26.12
CA ALA A 113 -32.67 47.19 -26.29
C ALA A 113 -33.38 47.86 -27.45
N GLU A 114 -33.53 47.18 -28.60
CA GLU A 114 -34.25 47.71 -29.77
C GLU A 114 -35.73 47.93 -29.41
N LYS A 115 -36.40 47.00 -28.71
CA LYS A 115 -37.79 47.13 -28.29
C LYS A 115 -37.98 48.28 -27.27
N ALA A 116 -37.04 48.49 -26.33
CA ALA A 116 -37.10 49.59 -25.40
C ALA A 116 -36.95 50.95 -26.13
N ALA A 117 -36.04 51.01 -27.12
CA ALA A 117 -35.86 52.20 -27.96
C ALA A 117 -37.09 52.54 -28.79
N GLU A 118 -37.80 51.55 -29.34
CA GLU A 118 -39.10 51.72 -30.04
C GLU A 118 -40.16 52.28 -29.10
N ASN A 119 -40.17 51.85 -27.82
CA ASN A 119 -41.15 52.30 -26.82
C ASN A 119 -40.76 53.63 -26.13
N GLY A 120 -39.54 54.17 -26.41
CA GLY A 120 -39.02 55.36 -25.74
C GLY A 120 -38.64 55.15 -24.30
N GLU A 121 -38.33 53.91 -23.89
CA GLU A 121 -37.92 53.50 -22.53
C GLU A 121 -36.39 53.45 -22.41
N THR A 122 -35.86 53.69 -21.21
CA THR A 122 -34.45 53.52 -20.91
C THR A 122 -34.18 52.02 -20.61
N TYR A 123 -33.30 51.39 -21.39
CA TYR A 123 -32.85 49.99 -21.16
C TYR A 123 -31.49 49.95 -20.51
N THR A 124 -31.37 49.18 -19.43
CA THR A 124 -30.10 48.85 -18.81
C THR A 124 -29.82 47.38 -19.15
N ALA A 125 -28.79 47.15 -19.95
CA ALA A 125 -28.40 45.78 -20.32
C ALA A 125 -27.97 45.01 -19.10
N PRO A 126 -28.44 43.77 -18.90
CA PRO A 126 -27.88 42.87 -17.89
C PRO A 126 -26.45 42.49 -18.26
N GLU A 127 -25.68 42.05 -17.24
CA GLU A 127 -24.36 41.50 -17.45
C GLU A 127 -24.43 40.19 -18.28
N VAL A 128 -23.54 40.04 -19.24
CA VAL A 128 -23.42 38.85 -20.06
C VAL A 128 -22.61 37.81 -19.27
N LEU A 129 -23.17 36.64 -19.07
CA LEU A 129 -22.46 35.49 -18.45
C LEU A 129 -21.60 34.86 -19.52
N ASP A 130 -20.42 35.46 -19.75
CA ASP A 130 -19.46 35.04 -20.81
C ASP A 130 -18.53 33.91 -20.37
N GLN A 131 -17.64 33.53 -21.28
CA GLN A 131 -16.63 32.49 -21.03
C GLN A 131 -15.72 32.82 -19.84
N ALA A 132 -15.40 34.10 -19.64
CA ALA A 132 -14.56 34.54 -18.51
C ALA A 132 -15.29 34.41 -17.16
N TYR A 133 -16.59 34.75 -17.13
CA TYR A 133 -17.45 34.51 -15.97
C TYR A 133 -17.47 33.03 -15.57
N ILE A 134 -17.68 32.13 -16.57
CA ILE A 134 -17.70 30.67 -16.37
C ILE A 134 -16.35 30.18 -15.89
N ALA A 135 -15.27 30.62 -16.51
CA ALA A 135 -13.91 30.21 -16.14
C ALA A 135 -13.55 30.62 -14.71
N ARG A 136 -13.86 31.86 -14.28
CA ARG A 136 -13.62 32.32 -12.91
C ARG A 136 -14.40 31.48 -11.89
N GLY A 137 -15.69 31.24 -12.14
CA GLY A 137 -16.52 30.45 -11.23
C GLY A 137 -16.03 29.00 -11.10
N LEU A 138 -15.72 28.35 -12.22
CA LEU A 138 -15.19 26.98 -12.20
C LEU A 138 -13.78 26.91 -11.60
N SER A 139 -12.90 27.88 -11.89
CA SER A 139 -11.55 27.97 -11.31
C SER A 139 -11.62 28.04 -9.78
N ARG A 140 -12.46 28.94 -9.25
CA ARG A 140 -12.64 29.08 -7.79
C ARG A 140 -13.18 27.80 -7.14
N ILE A 141 -14.21 27.16 -7.73
CA ILE A 141 -14.86 26.00 -7.13
C ILE A 141 -13.97 24.76 -7.24
N LEU A 142 -13.34 24.57 -8.40
CA LEU A 142 -12.60 23.35 -8.72
C LEU A 142 -11.09 23.46 -8.46
N GLU A 143 -10.59 24.64 -8.09
CA GLU A 143 -9.16 24.91 -7.90
C GLU A 143 -8.31 24.54 -9.15
N VAL A 144 -8.83 24.86 -10.33
CA VAL A 144 -8.16 24.71 -11.62
C VAL A 144 -7.79 26.09 -12.13
N ASP A 145 -6.64 26.22 -12.74
CA ASP A 145 -6.14 27.51 -13.27
C ASP A 145 -7.11 28.12 -14.27
N GLU A 146 -7.47 29.40 -14.07
CA GLU A 146 -8.44 30.13 -14.87
C GLU A 146 -8.02 30.26 -16.34
N ASP A 147 -6.73 30.55 -16.59
CA ASP A 147 -6.20 30.71 -17.94
C ASP A 147 -6.29 29.37 -18.71
N THR A 148 -6.06 28.25 -18.02
CA THR A 148 -6.21 26.91 -18.59
C THR A 148 -7.64 26.63 -19.00
N ILE A 149 -8.62 26.97 -18.15
CA ILE A 149 -10.04 26.82 -18.49
C ILE A 149 -10.40 27.69 -19.69
N LEU A 150 -10.02 28.97 -19.69
CA LEU A 150 -10.28 29.91 -20.78
C LEU A 150 -9.71 29.41 -22.12
N GLU A 151 -8.47 28.95 -22.15
CA GLU A 151 -7.85 28.40 -23.37
C GLU A 151 -8.66 27.22 -23.95
N GLN A 152 -9.26 26.41 -23.08
CA GLN A 152 -10.08 25.27 -23.53
C GLN A 152 -11.46 25.72 -23.98
N LEU A 153 -12.06 26.73 -23.34
CA LEU A 153 -13.36 27.29 -23.75
C LEU A 153 -13.29 27.99 -25.12
N ASP A 154 -12.12 28.54 -25.49
CA ASP A 154 -11.88 29.13 -26.82
C ASP A 154 -11.82 28.08 -27.94
N ARG A 155 -11.62 26.80 -27.60
CA ARG A 155 -11.57 25.69 -28.57
C ARG A 155 -12.97 25.19 -28.90
N THR A 156 -13.79 26.02 -29.48
CA THR A 156 -15.22 25.76 -29.78
C THR A 156 -15.50 24.59 -30.74
N SER A 157 -14.45 24.01 -31.35
CA SER A 157 -14.57 22.75 -32.07
C SER A 157 -14.70 21.53 -31.16
N ASN A 158 -14.30 21.64 -29.90
CA ASN A 158 -14.44 20.60 -28.90
C ASN A 158 -15.86 20.64 -28.30
N LYS A 159 -16.44 19.46 -28.12
CA LYS A 159 -17.77 19.30 -27.48
C LYS A 159 -17.67 18.68 -26.09
N TYR A 160 -16.48 18.29 -25.67
CA TYR A 160 -16.24 17.65 -24.38
C TYR A 160 -14.80 17.95 -23.91
N TRP A 161 -14.69 18.60 -22.77
CA TRP A 161 -13.42 18.74 -22.08
C TRP A 161 -13.63 18.60 -20.56
N VAL A 162 -12.90 17.68 -19.91
CA VAL A 162 -12.97 17.47 -18.47
C VAL A 162 -12.21 18.59 -17.75
N VAL A 163 -12.92 19.35 -16.92
CA VAL A 163 -12.32 20.39 -16.10
C VAL A 163 -11.65 19.77 -14.89
N LYS A 164 -12.37 18.89 -14.16
CA LYS A 164 -11.84 18.15 -13.02
C LYS A 164 -12.62 16.84 -12.87
N SER A 165 -11.89 15.73 -12.74
CA SER A 165 -12.46 14.41 -12.46
C SER A 165 -12.48 14.13 -10.96
N LYS A 166 -13.33 13.20 -10.54
CA LYS A 166 -13.40 12.67 -9.16
C LYS A 166 -13.61 13.77 -8.09
N VAL A 167 -14.49 14.69 -8.41
CA VAL A 167 -14.88 15.80 -7.53
C VAL A 167 -15.78 15.26 -6.42
N ASP A 168 -15.49 15.61 -5.19
CA ASP A 168 -16.29 15.21 -4.04
C ASP A 168 -17.70 15.85 -4.08
N GLN A 169 -18.69 15.21 -3.46
CA GLN A 169 -20.11 15.55 -3.61
C GLN A 169 -20.43 16.99 -3.19
N ASP A 170 -19.80 17.49 -2.13
CA ASP A 170 -20.00 18.86 -1.65
C ASP A 170 -19.54 19.92 -2.66
N VAL A 171 -18.38 19.67 -3.31
CA VAL A 171 -17.84 20.54 -4.38
C VAL A 171 -18.71 20.41 -5.64
N ALA A 172 -19.16 19.21 -5.99
CA ALA A 172 -20.08 18.98 -7.10
C ALA A 172 -21.43 19.73 -6.89
N ASP A 173 -21.93 19.75 -5.66
CA ASP A 173 -23.13 20.51 -5.30
C ASP A 173 -22.90 22.02 -5.41
N GLU A 174 -21.71 22.52 -5.10
CA GLU A 174 -21.38 23.92 -5.33
C GLU A 174 -21.33 24.27 -6.83
N VAL A 175 -20.78 23.38 -7.67
CA VAL A 175 -20.85 23.51 -9.15
C VAL A 175 -22.30 23.55 -9.62
N ARG A 176 -23.19 22.69 -9.09
CA ARG A 176 -24.63 22.71 -9.42
C ARG A 176 -25.29 24.04 -9.02
N ARG A 177 -24.98 24.57 -7.85
CA ARG A 177 -25.48 25.88 -7.40
C ARG A 177 -25.03 26.99 -8.32
N PHE A 178 -23.75 26.93 -8.80
CA PHE A 178 -23.23 27.87 -9.79
C PHE A 178 -23.96 27.72 -11.15
N ILE A 179 -24.10 26.51 -11.67
CA ILE A 179 -24.84 26.24 -12.91
C ILE A 179 -26.28 26.74 -12.83
N ASN A 180 -26.93 26.55 -11.69
CA ASN A 180 -28.30 26.97 -11.48
C ASN A 180 -28.46 28.50 -11.26
N GLY A 181 -27.37 29.24 -11.07
CA GLY A 181 -27.39 30.67 -10.79
C GLY A 181 -27.83 30.99 -9.37
N GLU A 182 -27.59 30.12 -8.42
CA GLU A 182 -27.81 30.35 -6.98
C GLU A 182 -26.64 31.12 -6.36
N ILE A 183 -25.46 30.96 -6.93
CA ILE A 183 -24.25 31.71 -6.56
C ILE A 183 -23.60 32.33 -7.81
N ASP A 184 -22.85 33.42 -7.65
CA ASP A 184 -22.05 34.05 -8.69
C ASP A 184 -20.64 33.40 -8.80
N GLU A 185 -19.81 33.94 -9.69
CA GLU A 185 -18.43 33.47 -9.90
C GLU A 185 -17.51 33.69 -8.68
N GLU A 186 -17.87 34.60 -7.78
CA GLU A 186 -17.17 34.88 -6.52
C GLU A 186 -17.68 33.99 -5.37
N GLY A 187 -18.78 33.25 -5.58
CA GLY A 187 -19.45 32.39 -4.57
C GLY A 187 -20.49 33.12 -3.70
N ASN A 188 -20.82 34.37 -4.02
CA ASN A 188 -21.85 35.10 -3.29
C ASN A 188 -23.23 34.56 -3.63
N GLN A 189 -24.07 34.39 -2.62
CA GLN A 189 -25.46 33.95 -2.81
C GLN A 189 -26.25 35.00 -3.57
N LEU A 190 -26.84 34.64 -4.68
CA LEU A 190 -27.68 35.53 -5.47
C LEU A 190 -29.09 35.65 -4.86
N THR A 191 -29.69 36.82 -5.06
CA THR A 191 -31.04 37.11 -4.54
C THR A 191 -31.93 37.61 -5.66
N THR A 192 -33.25 37.37 -5.50
CA THR A 192 -34.32 37.90 -6.38
C THR A 192 -35.40 38.59 -5.54
N THR A 193 -36.27 39.33 -6.19
CA THR A 193 -37.41 39.97 -5.52
C THR A 193 -38.68 39.14 -5.79
N ASP A 194 -39.36 38.72 -4.74
CA ASP A 194 -40.61 37.97 -4.83
C ASP A 194 -41.78 38.88 -5.26
N ALA A 195 -42.99 38.24 -5.42
CA ALA A 195 -44.20 38.96 -5.84
C ALA A 195 -44.68 40.03 -4.83
N ASP A 196 -44.27 39.96 -3.57
CA ASP A 196 -44.56 40.87 -2.48
C ASP A 196 -43.52 41.99 -2.32
N GLY A 197 -42.48 42.00 -3.18
CA GLY A 197 -41.40 42.97 -3.15
C GLY A 197 -40.31 42.70 -2.11
N SER A 198 -40.30 41.51 -1.50
CA SER A 198 -39.31 41.07 -0.54
C SER A 198 -38.09 40.45 -1.25
N THR A 199 -36.87 40.77 -0.76
CA THR A 199 -35.64 40.11 -1.27
C THR A 199 -35.56 38.69 -0.72
N VAL A 200 -35.53 37.72 -1.61
CA VAL A 200 -35.42 36.29 -1.28
C VAL A 200 -34.16 35.71 -1.96
N LEU A 201 -33.59 34.70 -1.35
CA LEU A 201 -32.51 33.95 -1.96
C LEU A 201 -33.01 33.20 -3.18
N ILE A 202 -32.22 33.18 -4.25
CA ILE A 202 -32.47 32.31 -5.38
C ILE A 202 -32.19 30.88 -4.90
N SER A 203 -33.19 30.03 -4.98
CA SER A 203 -33.11 28.61 -4.66
C SER A 203 -33.64 27.80 -5.82
N THR A 204 -33.42 26.47 -5.79
CA THR A 204 -33.82 25.52 -6.82
C THR A 204 -35.31 25.58 -7.24
N GLY A 205 -36.17 26.35 -6.54
CA GLY A 205 -37.54 26.62 -6.92
C GLY A 205 -37.77 27.95 -7.65
N GLY A 206 -36.77 28.88 -7.69
CA GLY A 206 -36.77 30.10 -8.48
C GLY A 206 -36.52 29.80 -9.96
N ARG A 207 -36.59 30.81 -10.83
CA ARG A 207 -36.15 30.69 -12.24
C ARG A 207 -34.81 31.37 -12.42
N PRO A 208 -33.69 30.79 -11.93
CA PRO A 208 -32.35 31.33 -12.15
C PRO A 208 -31.99 31.25 -13.63
N LYS A 209 -31.14 32.15 -14.07
CA LYS A 209 -30.49 31.97 -15.38
C LYS A 209 -29.55 30.77 -15.26
N ARG A 210 -29.92 29.66 -15.87
CA ARG A 210 -29.11 28.45 -15.88
C ARG A 210 -27.97 28.60 -16.86
N LEU A 211 -26.72 28.39 -16.43
CA LEU A 211 -25.58 28.30 -17.32
C LEU A 211 -25.72 27.04 -18.19
N GLN A 212 -25.34 27.13 -19.45
CA GLN A 212 -25.37 26.00 -20.38
C GLN A 212 -23.96 25.60 -20.78
N GLY A 213 -23.81 24.34 -21.15
CA GLY A 213 -22.50 23.80 -21.57
C GLY A 213 -21.59 23.36 -20.43
N ILE A 214 -22.08 23.31 -19.19
CA ILE A 214 -21.41 22.71 -18.03
C ILE A 214 -22.25 21.55 -17.57
N ALA A 215 -21.64 20.39 -17.36
CA ALA A 215 -22.33 19.20 -16.86
C ALA A 215 -21.46 18.37 -15.93
N LEU A 216 -22.11 17.53 -15.16
CA LEU A 216 -21.49 16.59 -14.24
C LEU A 216 -21.93 15.17 -14.63
N THR A 217 -20.98 14.24 -14.59
CA THR A 217 -21.24 12.81 -14.79
C THR A 217 -20.86 12.04 -13.54
N PRO A 218 -21.64 11.01 -13.14
CA PRO A 218 -21.27 10.13 -12.04
C PRO A 218 -19.90 9.50 -12.28
N ASP A 219 -19.10 9.47 -11.22
CA ASP A 219 -17.78 8.86 -11.15
C ASP A 219 -17.60 8.21 -9.79
N THR A 220 -16.50 7.50 -9.59
CA THR A 220 -16.13 6.90 -8.31
C THR A 220 -14.71 7.29 -7.94
N LYS A 221 -14.47 7.52 -6.65
CA LYS A 221 -13.15 7.83 -6.11
C LYS A 221 -12.75 6.76 -5.11
N ARG A 222 -11.52 6.30 -5.20
CA ARG A 222 -10.96 5.31 -4.30
C ARG A 222 -10.43 5.98 -3.05
N LEU A 223 -10.75 5.43 -1.87
CA LEU A 223 -10.31 5.89 -0.57
C LEU A 223 -9.52 4.78 0.12
N TYR A 224 -8.41 5.15 0.72
CA TYR A 224 -7.55 4.28 1.53
C TYR A 224 -7.52 4.83 2.97
N PRO A 225 -8.42 4.36 3.87
CA PRO A 225 -8.65 4.98 5.18
C PRO A 225 -7.43 4.99 6.09
N PHE A 226 -6.50 4.06 5.90
CA PHE A 226 -5.28 3.95 6.71
C PHE A 226 -4.06 4.67 6.12
N GLY A 227 -4.26 5.47 5.04
CA GLY A 227 -3.17 6.21 4.38
C GLY A 227 -2.06 5.28 3.88
N SER A 228 -0.83 5.48 4.33
CA SER A 228 0.34 4.71 3.88
C SER A 228 0.40 3.26 4.41
N LEU A 229 -0.45 2.86 5.38
CA LEU A 229 -0.41 1.52 5.95
C LEU A 229 -0.65 0.46 4.86
N ALA A 230 0.27 -0.48 4.70
CA ALA A 230 0.28 -1.50 3.66
C ALA A 230 0.23 -0.93 2.21
N GLY A 231 0.63 0.33 1.99
CA GLY A 231 0.51 1.01 0.69
C GLY A 231 1.18 0.24 -0.46
N ASN A 232 2.37 -0.34 -0.24
CA ASN A 232 3.07 -1.16 -1.24
C ASN A 232 2.41 -2.54 -1.49
N VAL A 233 1.50 -2.99 -0.62
CA VAL A 233 0.75 -4.26 -0.77
C VAL A 233 -0.59 -3.99 -1.42
N ILE A 234 -1.37 -3.04 -0.91
CA ILE A 234 -2.66 -2.67 -1.47
C ILE A 234 -2.49 -2.10 -2.88
N GLY A 235 -1.51 -1.22 -3.08
CA GLY A 235 -1.31 -0.52 -4.33
C GLY A 235 -2.29 0.64 -4.49
N PHE A 236 -2.46 1.12 -5.71
CA PHE A 236 -3.34 2.24 -6.03
C PHE A 236 -4.03 2.07 -7.38
N VAL A 237 -5.09 2.85 -7.60
CA VAL A 237 -5.75 2.98 -8.88
C VAL A 237 -5.34 4.28 -9.57
N ASN A 238 -5.28 4.25 -10.89
CA ASN A 238 -5.02 5.45 -11.70
C ASN A 238 -6.29 6.34 -11.83
N ALA A 239 -6.18 7.44 -12.57
CA ALA A 239 -7.28 8.35 -12.82
C ALA A 239 -8.52 7.69 -13.47
N GLN A 240 -8.34 6.58 -14.19
CA GLN A 240 -9.40 5.81 -14.84
C GLN A 240 -9.94 4.66 -13.98
N ASN A 241 -9.65 4.63 -12.67
CA ASN A 241 -10.02 3.57 -11.74
C ASN A 241 -9.45 2.17 -12.07
N VAL A 242 -8.39 2.09 -12.87
CA VAL A 242 -7.69 0.84 -13.19
C VAL A 242 -6.57 0.63 -12.18
N GLY A 243 -6.48 -0.56 -11.62
CA GLY A 243 -5.43 -0.94 -10.68
C GLY A 243 -4.04 -0.89 -11.32
N SER A 244 -3.09 -0.20 -10.67
CA SER A 244 -1.76 0.04 -11.24
C SER A 244 -0.64 -0.67 -10.50
N TYR A 245 -0.77 -0.89 -9.21
CA TYR A 245 0.21 -1.58 -8.35
C TYR A 245 -0.49 -2.45 -7.30
N GLY A 246 0.25 -3.35 -6.65
CA GLY A 246 -0.20 -4.17 -5.53
C GLY A 246 -1.42 -5.04 -5.85
N LEU A 247 -2.27 -5.27 -4.85
CA LEU A 247 -3.51 -6.04 -4.97
C LEU A 247 -4.53 -5.35 -5.88
N GLU A 248 -4.55 -4.01 -5.91
CA GLU A 248 -5.40 -3.26 -6.83
C GLU A 248 -5.13 -3.66 -8.29
N SER A 249 -3.87 -3.92 -8.65
CA SER A 249 -3.49 -4.38 -10.00
C SER A 249 -3.65 -5.89 -10.16
N ALA A 250 -3.28 -6.68 -9.15
CA ALA A 250 -3.33 -8.14 -9.25
C ALA A 250 -4.76 -8.68 -9.39
N TYR A 251 -5.71 -7.99 -8.76
CA TYR A 251 -7.13 -8.35 -8.75
C TYR A 251 -8.01 -7.32 -9.49
N ASP A 252 -7.43 -6.59 -10.46
CA ASP A 252 -8.20 -5.55 -11.17
C ASP A 252 -9.47 -6.10 -11.84
N ASP A 253 -9.37 -7.26 -12.50
CA ASP A 253 -10.51 -7.92 -13.13
C ASP A 253 -11.61 -8.35 -12.13
N VAL A 254 -11.26 -8.59 -10.87
CA VAL A 254 -12.19 -8.98 -9.80
C VAL A 254 -12.80 -7.76 -9.15
N LEU A 255 -11.96 -6.76 -8.86
CA LEU A 255 -12.34 -5.53 -8.16
C LEU A 255 -13.13 -4.56 -9.04
N ASN A 256 -12.85 -4.52 -10.35
CA ASN A 256 -13.30 -3.45 -11.25
C ASN A 256 -14.64 -3.77 -11.90
N GLY A 257 -15.71 -4.01 -11.33
CA GLY A 257 -17.02 -4.30 -11.90
C GLY A 257 -17.28 -3.95 -13.38
N SER A 258 -18.46 -4.13 -13.86
CA SER A 258 -18.84 -3.82 -15.23
C SER A 258 -19.74 -2.58 -15.25
N SER A 259 -19.30 -1.49 -15.90
CA SER A 259 -20.10 -0.27 -16.01
C SER A 259 -21.39 -0.52 -16.78
N GLY A 260 -22.48 0.01 -16.27
CA GLY A 260 -23.78 0.04 -16.94
C GLY A 260 -23.86 1.14 -18.00
N LEU A 261 -24.91 1.11 -18.78
CA LEU A 261 -25.17 2.07 -19.85
C LEU A 261 -26.63 2.46 -19.87
N THR A 262 -26.94 3.74 -19.78
CA THR A 262 -28.27 4.28 -20.09
C THR A 262 -28.25 4.84 -21.49
N VAL A 263 -29.09 4.33 -22.39
CA VAL A 263 -29.24 4.82 -23.75
C VAL A 263 -30.58 5.56 -23.82
N THR A 264 -30.50 6.89 -23.95
CA THR A 264 -31.68 7.75 -24.04
C THR A 264 -31.84 8.30 -25.47
N ALA A 265 -33.04 8.21 -26.03
CA ALA A 265 -33.33 8.83 -27.32
C ALA A 265 -33.43 10.35 -27.18
N THR A 266 -32.67 11.11 -27.97
CA THR A 266 -32.63 12.58 -27.98
C THR A 266 -33.04 13.13 -29.35
N ASP A 267 -33.54 14.38 -29.37
CA ASP A 267 -33.74 15.13 -30.61
C ASP A 267 -32.42 15.69 -31.17
N VAL A 268 -32.51 16.39 -32.30
CA VAL A 268 -31.33 16.98 -32.99
C VAL A 268 -30.60 18.02 -32.11
N ASN A 269 -31.23 18.51 -31.06
CA ASN A 269 -30.69 19.51 -30.13
C ASN A 269 -30.22 18.86 -28.80
N GLY A 270 -30.27 17.51 -28.71
CA GLY A 270 -29.84 16.78 -27.49
C GLY A 270 -30.92 16.75 -26.39
N THR A 271 -32.16 17.16 -26.67
CA THR A 271 -33.25 17.11 -25.68
C THR A 271 -33.86 15.72 -25.61
N PRO A 272 -34.03 15.10 -24.44
CA PRO A 272 -34.64 13.79 -24.29
C PRO A 272 -36.05 13.78 -24.90
N LEU A 273 -36.35 12.81 -25.76
CA LEU A 273 -37.67 12.62 -26.35
C LEU A 273 -38.64 12.06 -25.28
N LEU A 274 -39.75 12.77 -25.01
CA LEU A 274 -40.76 12.45 -23.99
C LEU A 274 -41.47 11.08 -24.17
N TYR A 275 -41.24 10.41 -25.25
CA TYR A 275 -41.87 9.13 -25.58
C TYR A 275 -40.83 8.21 -26.23
N ASN A 276 -40.24 7.32 -25.41
CA ASN A 276 -39.62 6.05 -25.77
C ASN A 276 -38.09 5.93 -25.78
N TYR A 277 -37.72 4.72 -25.35
CA TYR A 277 -36.49 4.04 -25.41
C TYR A 277 -35.44 4.64 -24.48
N GLU A 278 -35.63 4.46 -23.17
CA GLU A 278 -34.52 4.28 -22.24
C GLU A 278 -34.22 2.79 -22.20
N GLN A 279 -33.05 2.39 -22.60
CA GLN A 279 -32.51 1.05 -22.33
C GLN A 279 -31.51 1.20 -21.21
N TYR A 280 -31.76 0.52 -20.11
CA TYR A 280 -30.85 0.43 -18.98
C TYR A 280 -30.09 -0.89 -19.10
N TYR A 281 -28.80 -0.81 -19.07
CA TYR A 281 -27.92 -1.91 -18.76
C TYR A 281 -27.40 -1.64 -17.37
N ASP A 282 -27.77 -2.47 -16.41
CA ASP A 282 -27.34 -2.26 -15.02
C ASP A 282 -25.82 -2.36 -14.90
N ALA A 283 -25.24 -1.55 -14.01
CA ALA A 283 -23.86 -1.69 -13.63
C ALA A 283 -23.75 -2.89 -12.68
N GLU A 284 -22.74 -3.72 -12.88
CA GLU A 284 -22.38 -4.78 -11.94
C GLU A 284 -21.17 -4.31 -11.14
N ASN A 285 -21.32 -4.17 -9.83
CA ASN A 285 -20.25 -3.77 -8.95
C ASN A 285 -19.13 -4.82 -8.93
N GLY A 286 -17.92 -4.38 -8.65
CA GLY A 286 -16.78 -5.28 -8.48
C GLY A 286 -16.90 -6.10 -7.20
N ASN A 287 -16.30 -7.28 -7.20
CA ASN A 287 -16.23 -8.17 -6.05
C ASN A 287 -15.22 -7.67 -5.03
N SER A 288 -15.47 -7.91 -3.76
CA SER A 288 -14.64 -7.48 -2.65
C SER A 288 -13.63 -8.57 -2.25
N LEU A 289 -12.51 -8.14 -1.66
CA LEU A 289 -11.46 -9.05 -1.18
C LEU A 289 -11.41 -9.01 0.35
N VAL A 290 -11.25 -10.18 0.98
CA VAL A 290 -10.85 -10.32 2.37
C VAL A 290 -9.42 -10.83 2.38
N LEU A 291 -8.54 -10.08 3.04
CA LEU A 291 -7.11 -10.39 3.08
C LEU A 291 -6.75 -11.25 4.30
N THR A 292 -5.57 -11.85 4.23
CA THR A 292 -4.89 -12.44 5.39
C THR A 292 -4.18 -11.41 6.25
N LEU A 293 -3.97 -10.19 5.73
CA LEU A 293 -3.36 -9.09 6.47
C LEU A 293 -4.18 -8.74 7.71
N ASP A 294 -3.47 -8.54 8.82
CA ASP A 294 -4.01 -7.99 10.07
C ASP A 294 -3.49 -6.56 10.23
N THR A 295 -4.40 -5.58 10.24
CA THR A 295 -4.03 -4.16 10.35
C THR A 295 -3.23 -3.83 11.60
N ASN A 296 -3.46 -4.54 12.71
CA ASN A 296 -2.69 -4.33 13.94
C ASN A 296 -1.26 -4.88 13.80
N VAL A 297 -1.12 -6.11 13.25
CA VAL A 297 0.21 -6.70 12.98
C VAL A 297 0.98 -5.85 11.99
N GLN A 298 0.31 -5.39 10.92
CA GLN A 298 0.88 -4.48 9.91
C GLN A 298 1.37 -3.17 10.54
N TYR A 299 0.55 -2.56 11.42
CA TYR A 299 0.90 -1.32 12.09
C TYR A 299 2.16 -1.45 12.94
N TYR A 300 2.26 -2.51 13.77
CA TYR A 300 3.44 -2.71 14.60
C TYR A 300 4.68 -3.05 13.78
N LEU A 301 4.51 -3.80 12.68
CA LEU A 301 5.59 -4.10 11.75
C LEU A 301 6.14 -2.82 11.11
N GLU A 302 5.28 -1.98 10.53
CA GLU A 302 5.68 -0.73 9.87
C GLU A 302 6.29 0.25 10.85
N LYS A 303 5.64 0.49 11.99
CA LYS A 303 6.17 1.38 13.03
C LYS A 303 7.54 0.97 13.53
N GLY A 304 7.76 -0.33 13.76
CA GLY A 304 9.05 -0.86 14.18
C GLY A 304 10.10 -0.70 13.09
N LEU A 305 9.73 -1.01 11.85
CA LEU A 305 10.62 -0.90 10.69
C LEU A 305 11.01 0.57 10.44
N GLU A 306 10.06 1.49 10.39
CA GLU A 306 10.31 2.92 10.23
C GLU A 306 11.24 3.48 11.31
N SER A 307 10.92 3.20 12.59
CA SER A 307 11.79 3.60 13.71
C SER A 307 13.21 3.05 13.61
N MET A 308 13.38 1.83 13.10
CA MET A 308 14.68 1.21 12.85
C MET A 308 15.45 1.94 11.75
N LEU A 309 14.77 2.20 10.63
CA LEU A 309 15.37 2.83 9.45
C LEU A 309 15.82 4.26 9.76
N ASP A 310 15.00 5.04 10.46
CA ASP A 310 15.33 6.39 10.91
C ASP A 310 16.49 6.40 11.91
N LYS A 311 16.42 5.53 12.93
CA LYS A 311 17.46 5.45 13.97
C LYS A 311 18.84 5.15 13.39
N TYR A 312 18.91 4.32 12.37
CA TYR A 312 20.16 3.85 11.79
C TYR A 312 20.49 4.48 10.44
N ASP A 313 19.71 5.48 10.00
CA ASP A 313 19.91 6.23 8.75
C ASP A 313 20.16 5.26 7.57
N ALA A 314 19.18 4.39 7.32
CA ALA A 314 19.30 3.33 6.33
C ALA A 314 19.12 3.88 4.90
N LYS A 315 20.20 3.87 4.11
CA LYS A 315 20.28 4.57 2.82
C LYS A 315 19.26 4.09 1.77
N TYR A 316 18.94 2.80 1.78
CA TYR A 316 18.03 2.21 0.79
C TYR A 316 16.77 1.59 1.42
N GLY A 317 16.45 1.96 2.66
CA GLY A 317 15.28 1.48 3.36
C GLY A 317 15.40 0.04 3.85
N GLY A 318 14.28 -0.69 3.85
CA GLY A 318 14.26 -2.05 4.37
C GLY A 318 12.91 -2.74 4.11
N THR A 319 12.81 -3.99 4.56
CA THR A 319 11.61 -4.81 4.41
C THR A 319 11.25 -5.54 5.70
N GLY A 320 9.97 -5.84 5.86
CA GLY A 320 9.45 -6.67 6.92
C GLY A 320 8.33 -7.58 6.43
N ILE A 321 8.34 -8.84 6.83
CA ILE A 321 7.28 -9.80 6.50
C ILE A 321 6.97 -10.59 7.77
N VAL A 322 5.67 -10.76 8.07
CA VAL A 322 5.15 -11.67 9.09
C VAL A 322 4.23 -12.67 8.39
N MET A 323 4.48 -13.95 8.56
CA MET A 323 3.79 -15.03 7.84
C MET A 323 3.42 -16.17 8.79
N ASP A 324 2.24 -16.74 8.64
CA ASP A 324 1.83 -17.99 9.27
C ASP A 324 2.61 -19.16 8.65
N VAL A 325 3.31 -19.93 9.47
CA VAL A 325 4.21 -20.99 8.97
C VAL A 325 3.46 -22.25 8.50
N ASN A 326 2.19 -22.42 8.91
CA ASN A 326 1.39 -23.62 8.69
C ASN A 326 0.41 -23.49 7.52
N SER A 327 0.27 -22.26 6.98
CA SER A 327 -0.62 -21.98 5.84
C SER A 327 0.05 -21.21 4.71
N GLY A 328 1.09 -20.41 5.01
CA GLY A 328 1.68 -19.47 4.09
C GLY A 328 0.94 -18.12 4.03
N ALA A 329 -0.09 -17.91 4.88
CA ALA A 329 -0.82 -16.64 4.96
C ALA A 329 0.11 -15.50 5.38
N ILE A 330 0.13 -14.43 4.61
CA ILE A 330 0.92 -13.24 4.93
C ILE A 330 0.09 -12.35 5.85
N LEU A 331 0.48 -12.26 7.12
CA LEU A 331 -0.20 -11.49 8.14
C LEU A 331 0.17 -10.01 8.11
N ALA A 332 1.38 -9.69 7.66
CA ALA A 332 1.86 -8.35 7.42
C ALA A 332 3.04 -8.35 6.44
N MET A 333 3.12 -7.31 5.60
CA MET A 333 4.22 -7.10 4.66
C MET A 333 4.48 -5.60 4.49
N ALA A 334 5.70 -5.17 4.76
CA ALA A 334 6.11 -3.78 4.70
C ALA A 334 7.38 -3.61 3.85
N SER A 335 7.40 -2.59 3.02
CA SER A 335 8.54 -2.19 2.17
C SER A 335 8.77 -0.69 2.29
N TYR A 336 10.01 -0.28 2.52
CA TYR A 336 10.39 1.14 2.58
C TYR A 336 11.42 1.47 1.48
N PRO A 337 11.30 2.64 0.82
CA PRO A 337 10.33 3.72 1.10
C PRO A 337 8.88 3.28 0.85
N ASN A 338 7.95 3.86 1.66
CA ASN A 338 6.51 3.65 1.59
C ASN A 338 5.81 4.90 1.03
N TYR A 339 4.51 4.84 0.73
CA TYR A 339 3.72 5.96 0.19
C TYR A 339 2.24 5.83 0.56
N ASP A 340 1.51 6.96 0.50
CA ASP A 340 0.06 6.96 0.60
C ASP A 340 -0.56 6.68 -0.79
N PRO A 341 -1.35 5.59 -0.95
CA PRO A 341 -2.04 5.29 -2.19
C PRO A 341 -3.02 6.37 -2.67
N SER A 342 -3.51 7.23 -1.76
CA SER A 342 -4.36 8.38 -2.12
C SER A 342 -3.59 9.50 -2.81
N ASP A 343 -2.29 9.58 -2.57
CA ASP A 343 -1.36 10.55 -3.18
C ASP A 343 -0.06 9.87 -3.61
N TYR A 344 -0.19 8.89 -4.49
CA TYR A 344 0.93 8.07 -4.98
C TYR A 344 1.98 8.86 -5.78
N SER A 345 1.67 10.07 -6.21
CA SER A 345 2.58 10.91 -7.01
C SER A 345 3.65 11.62 -6.19
N THR A 346 3.39 11.89 -4.92
CA THR A 346 4.32 12.57 -4.00
C THR A 346 5.44 11.62 -3.55
N ILE A 347 6.67 12.13 -3.48
CA ILE A 347 7.80 11.38 -2.91
C ILE A 347 7.84 11.65 -1.41
N TYR A 348 7.56 10.62 -0.59
CA TYR A 348 7.50 10.71 0.87
C TYR A 348 8.85 10.52 1.56
N SER A 349 9.74 9.73 0.96
CA SER A 349 11.07 9.47 1.53
C SER A 349 12.01 10.65 1.31
N GLY A 350 12.49 11.27 2.40
CA GLY A 350 13.48 12.34 2.33
C GLY A 350 14.76 11.94 1.61
N GLN A 351 15.23 10.71 1.82
CA GLN A 351 16.45 10.19 1.14
C GLN A 351 16.22 9.99 -0.36
N LEU A 352 15.04 9.49 -0.75
CA LEU A 352 14.70 9.33 -2.16
C LEU A 352 14.52 10.70 -2.82
N GLN A 353 13.95 11.68 -2.11
CA GLN A 353 13.85 13.06 -2.57
C GLN A 353 15.23 13.69 -2.78
N GLU A 354 16.18 13.50 -1.86
CA GLU A 354 17.57 14.00 -2.03
C GLU A 354 18.25 13.40 -3.26
N LEU A 355 18.03 12.11 -3.54
CA LEU A 355 18.55 11.46 -4.74
C LEU A 355 17.92 12.04 -6.01
N LEU A 356 16.61 12.26 -6.01
CA LEU A 356 15.89 12.87 -7.11
C LEU A 356 16.39 14.31 -7.36
N ASP A 357 16.50 15.11 -6.31
CA ASP A 357 16.98 16.51 -6.40
C ASP A 357 18.40 16.57 -6.99
N ALA A 358 19.27 15.63 -6.61
CA ALA A 358 20.63 15.52 -7.17
C ALA A 358 20.61 15.16 -8.67
N GLU A 359 19.76 14.21 -9.08
CA GLU A 359 19.62 13.83 -10.49
C GLU A 359 19.02 14.98 -11.32
N LEU A 360 17.97 15.67 -10.80
CA LEU A 360 17.38 16.83 -11.45
C LEU A 360 18.39 17.98 -11.61
N ALA A 361 19.23 18.24 -10.57
CA ALA A 361 20.29 19.23 -10.64
C ALA A 361 21.35 18.87 -11.70
N GLU A 362 21.71 17.60 -11.84
CA GLU A 362 22.64 17.12 -12.89
C GLU A 362 22.03 17.32 -14.29
N ILE A 363 20.74 16.96 -14.49
CA ILE A 363 20.01 17.18 -15.75
C ILE A 363 19.98 18.68 -16.09
N GLN A 364 19.69 19.55 -15.12
CA GLN A 364 19.69 21.00 -15.30
C GLN A 364 21.08 21.54 -15.66
N GLN A 365 22.12 21.10 -14.98
CA GLN A 365 23.50 21.49 -15.27
C GLN A 365 23.93 21.09 -16.68
N ASN A 366 23.46 19.95 -17.17
CA ASN A 366 23.74 19.42 -18.49
C ASN A 366 22.69 19.81 -19.56
N ARG A 367 21.84 20.84 -19.29
CA ARG A 367 20.78 21.26 -20.22
C ARG A 367 21.25 21.49 -21.66
N SER A 368 22.45 22.02 -21.83
CA SER A 368 23.02 22.24 -23.17
C SER A 368 23.32 20.96 -23.98
N SER A 369 23.30 19.79 -23.34
CA SER A 369 23.49 18.51 -24.04
C SER A 369 22.23 18.01 -24.74
N TYR A 370 21.04 18.51 -24.36
CA TYR A 370 19.76 18.16 -24.96
C TYR A 370 19.49 19.01 -26.21
N LYS A 371 19.05 18.38 -27.29
CA LYS A 371 18.90 19.05 -28.60
C LYS A 371 17.58 19.83 -28.69
N THR A 372 16.55 19.40 -27.97
CA THR A 372 15.22 20.02 -27.97
C THR A 372 14.73 20.19 -26.54
N GLU A 373 13.75 21.10 -26.37
CA GLU A 373 13.04 21.24 -25.09
C GLU A 373 12.33 19.94 -24.70
N GLU A 374 11.74 19.25 -25.65
CA GLU A 374 11.05 17.98 -25.45
C GLU A 374 11.99 16.87 -24.90
N GLU A 375 13.22 16.76 -25.44
CA GLU A 375 14.24 15.84 -24.91
C GLU A 375 14.59 16.17 -23.45
N TYR A 376 14.69 17.46 -23.13
CA TYR A 376 15.00 17.92 -21.76
C TYR A 376 13.84 17.61 -20.79
N GLN A 377 12.60 17.95 -21.16
CA GLN A 377 11.43 17.63 -20.33
C GLN A 377 11.29 16.12 -20.13
N THR A 378 11.46 15.34 -21.18
CA THR A 378 11.45 13.87 -21.10
C THR A 378 12.48 13.33 -20.10
N ALA A 379 13.66 13.96 -20.01
CA ALA A 379 14.68 13.57 -19.03
C ALA A 379 14.26 13.87 -17.58
N LEU A 380 13.64 15.03 -17.36
CA LEU A 380 13.10 15.41 -16.04
C LEU A 380 11.95 14.48 -15.62
N ASP A 381 10.99 14.23 -16.51
CA ASP A 381 9.86 13.34 -16.27
C ASP A 381 10.32 11.91 -15.98
N LYS A 382 11.37 11.46 -16.67
CA LYS A 382 11.97 10.15 -16.45
C LYS A 382 12.63 10.04 -15.07
N ALA A 383 13.34 11.07 -14.63
CA ALA A 383 13.96 11.08 -13.30
C ALA A 383 12.89 11.00 -12.20
N LEU A 384 11.82 11.80 -12.32
CA LEU A 384 10.68 11.73 -11.40
C LEU A 384 10.01 10.36 -11.44
N GLY A 385 9.70 9.83 -12.63
CA GLY A 385 9.08 8.51 -12.77
C GLY A 385 9.94 7.38 -12.23
N ASN A 386 11.28 7.47 -12.33
CA ASN A 386 12.19 6.50 -11.71
C ASN A 386 12.11 6.53 -10.18
N ALA A 387 12.06 7.73 -9.57
CA ALA A 387 11.92 7.88 -8.12
C ALA A 387 10.57 7.34 -7.63
N GLN A 388 9.48 7.69 -8.31
CA GLN A 388 8.14 7.16 -8.02
C GLN A 388 8.10 5.62 -8.12
N ASN A 389 8.65 5.04 -9.19
CA ASN A 389 8.72 3.58 -9.35
C ASN A 389 9.53 2.90 -8.23
N GLN A 390 10.60 3.54 -7.73
CA GLN A 390 11.34 3.01 -6.58
C GLN A 390 10.52 3.02 -5.29
N GLN A 391 9.66 4.04 -5.09
CA GLN A 391 8.79 4.14 -3.94
C GLN A 391 7.61 3.16 -4.01
N TRP A 392 7.00 2.98 -5.19
CA TRP A 392 5.87 2.07 -5.38
C TRP A 392 6.25 0.60 -5.33
N ARG A 393 7.52 0.30 -5.62
CA ARG A 393 8.04 -1.07 -5.69
C ARG A 393 8.03 -1.74 -4.32
N ASN A 394 7.46 -2.93 -4.24
CA ASN A 394 7.51 -3.74 -3.03
C ASN A 394 8.75 -4.65 -3.04
N LYS A 395 9.76 -4.26 -2.27
CA LYS A 395 11.05 -4.96 -2.20
C LYS A 395 10.95 -6.35 -1.57
N CYS A 396 9.85 -6.67 -0.90
CA CYS A 396 9.68 -7.98 -0.28
C CYS A 396 9.65 -9.12 -1.30
N TYR A 397 9.11 -8.87 -2.49
CA TYR A 397 8.97 -9.89 -3.54
C TYR A 397 9.48 -9.46 -4.92
N GLN A 398 9.81 -8.18 -5.12
CA GLN A 398 10.27 -7.66 -6.42
C GLN A 398 11.78 -7.42 -6.49
N ASP A 399 12.47 -7.39 -5.35
CA ASP A 399 13.91 -7.17 -5.27
C ASP A 399 14.62 -8.38 -4.68
N THR A 400 15.76 -8.73 -5.25
CA THR A 400 16.62 -9.81 -4.74
C THR A 400 17.83 -9.25 -4.03
N TYR A 401 18.28 -9.94 -2.99
CA TYR A 401 19.48 -9.61 -2.22
C TYR A 401 20.25 -10.86 -1.79
N GLU A 402 21.50 -10.72 -1.41
CA GLU A 402 22.26 -11.81 -0.80
C GLU A 402 21.79 -12.00 0.64
N PRO A 403 21.21 -13.19 1.02
CA PRO A 403 20.57 -13.36 2.34
C PRO A 403 21.56 -13.38 3.52
N GLY A 404 22.83 -13.69 3.26
CA GLY A 404 23.83 -13.83 4.30
C GLY A 404 23.49 -14.92 5.30
N SER A 405 23.85 -14.72 6.57
CA SER A 405 23.71 -15.74 7.61
C SER A 405 22.28 -16.16 7.95
N THR A 406 21.25 -15.39 7.53
CA THR A 406 19.84 -15.85 7.66
C THR A 406 19.51 -17.04 6.77
N TYR A 407 20.35 -17.35 5.78
CA TYR A 407 20.24 -18.53 4.95
C TYR A 407 20.72 -19.83 5.64
N LYS A 408 21.57 -19.74 6.66
CA LYS A 408 22.21 -20.89 7.34
C LYS A 408 21.23 -21.93 7.88
N PRO A 409 20.03 -21.63 8.36
CA PRO A 409 19.04 -22.65 8.72
C PRO A 409 18.73 -23.63 7.59
N ILE A 410 18.69 -23.16 6.34
CA ILE A 410 18.45 -23.99 5.15
C ILE A 410 19.63 -24.92 4.90
N THR A 411 20.87 -24.42 4.96
CA THR A 411 22.09 -25.25 4.87
C THR A 411 22.17 -26.29 6.00
N LEU A 412 21.76 -25.91 7.22
CA LEU A 412 21.69 -26.83 8.36
C LEU A 412 20.66 -27.94 8.13
N ALA A 413 19.47 -27.57 7.65
CA ALA A 413 18.40 -28.51 7.35
C ALA A 413 18.83 -29.56 6.32
N MET A 414 19.46 -29.12 5.22
CA MET A 414 20.01 -30.04 4.19
C MET A 414 20.96 -31.09 4.79
N ALA A 415 21.90 -30.65 5.61
CA ALA A 415 22.93 -31.50 6.16
C ALA A 415 22.39 -32.46 7.25
N LEU A 416 21.40 -32.03 8.02
CA LEU A 416 20.72 -32.86 9.01
C LEU A 416 19.85 -33.92 8.33
N GLU A 417 19.11 -33.55 7.28
CA GLU A 417 18.24 -34.45 6.53
C GLU A 417 19.04 -35.58 5.86
N GLU A 418 20.18 -35.27 5.27
CA GLU A 418 21.09 -36.24 4.65
C GLU A 418 21.94 -37.03 5.68
N GLY A 419 21.75 -36.76 6.99
CA GLY A 419 22.52 -37.45 8.05
C GLY A 419 24.01 -37.16 8.06
N LEU A 420 24.44 -36.10 7.38
CA LEU A 420 25.86 -35.69 7.25
C LEU A 420 26.41 -35.02 8.53
N VAL A 421 25.50 -34.48 9.32
CA VAL A 421 25.76 -33.91 10.65
C VAL A 421 24.64 -34.34 11.62
N ASN A 422 24.93 -34.29 12.93
CA ASN A 422 23.96 -34.52 14.00
C ASN A 422 24.23 -33.57 15.16
N MET A 423 23.37 -33.53 16.17
CA MET A 423 23.44 -32.58 17.29
C MET A 423 24.77 -32.63 18.07
N ASN A 424 25.48 -33.79 18.04
CA ASN A 424 26.79 -33.98 18.67
C ASN A 424 27.98 -33.72 17.74
N SER A 425 27.73 -33.39 16.49
CA SER A 425 28.84 -33.05 15.55
C SER A 425 29.62 -31.84 16.07
N THR A 426 30.96 -31.91 15.94
CA THR A 426 31.86 -30.87 16.44
C THR A 426 32.63 -30.19 15.30
N PHE A 427 32.85 -28.91 15.45
CA PHE A 427 33.55 -28.04 14.47
C PHE A 427 34.64 -27.23 15.17
N ASN A 428 35.81 -27.13 14.58
CA ASN A 428 36.93 -26.34 15.12
C ASN A 428 37.12 -25.06 14.29
N CYS A 429 36.82 -23.90 14.87
CA CYS A 429 36.99 -22.61 14.22
C CYS A 429 38.23 -21.88 14.68
N THR A 430 39.22 -21.72 13.79
CA THR A 430 40.46 -20.95 14.02
C THR A 430 40.36 -19.48 13.57
N GLY A 431 39.17 -19.01 13.19
CA GLY A 431 38.92 -17.67 12.68
C GLY A 431 39.07 -17.50 11.16
N VAL A 432 39.64 -18.48 10.48
CA VAL A 432 39.81 -18.50 9.03
C VAL A 432 39.81 -19.95 8.50
N VAL A 433 39.24 -20.15 7.30
CA VAL A 433 39.36 -21.39 6.55
C VAL A 433 39.87 -21.08 5.15
N GLN A 434 40.83 -21.93 4.66
CA GLN A 434 41.37 -21.81 3.31
C GLN A 434 40.53 -22.65 2.34
N VAL A 435 39.92 -22.02 1.33
CA VAL A 435 39.17 -22.68 0.28
C VAL A 435 39.81 -22.35 -1.07
N GLY A 436 40.56 -23.31 -1.63
CA GLY A 436 41.40 -23.03 -2.79
C GLY A 436 42.39 -21.87 -2.50
N PRO A 437 42.46 -20.85 -3.37
CA PRO A 437 43.33 -19.72 -3.16
C PRO A 437 42.76 -18.68 -2.17
N TRP A 438 41.54 -18.81 -1.69
CA TRP A 438 40.80 -17.80 -0.95
C TRP A 438 40.73 -18.07 0.55
N PRO A 439 41.25 -17.17 1.40
CA PRO A 439 41.05 -17.22 2.84
C PRO A 439 39.64 -16.65 3.17
N ILE A 440 38.73 -17.48 3.67
CA ILE A 440 37.40 -17.06 4.13
C ILE A 440 37.42 -16.92 5.65
N HIS A 441 37.04 -15.76 6.13
CA HIS A 441 37.14 -15.42 7.53
C HIS A 441 35.81 -15.62 8.28
N CYS A 442 35.93 -16.00 9.55
CA CYS A 442 34.84 -15.93 10.49
C CYS A 442 34.63 -14.46 10.97
N SER A 443 33.44 -14.11 11.43
CA SER A 443 33.13 -12.84 12.12
C SER A 443 34.10 -12.66 13.30
N LYS A 444 34.27 -13.68 14.11
CA LYS A 444 35.28 -13.73 15.20
C LYS A 444 36.64 -14.12 14.64
N ARG A 445 37.48 -13.14 14.35
CA ARG A 445 38.80 -13.34 13.75
C ARG A 445 39.76 -14.19 14.58
N SER A 446 39.60 -14.25 15.91
CA SER A 446 40.37 -15.11 16.82
C SER A 446 39.89 -16.57 16.82
N GLY A 447 38.77 -16.87 16.14
CA GLY A 447 38.14 -18.16 16.13
C GLY A 447 37.26 -18.41 17.36
N HIS A 448 36.34 -19.37 17.22
CA HIS A 448 35.44 -19.85 18.26
C HIS A 448 36.02 -21.06 19.03
N GLY A 449 37.06 -21.68 18.49
CA GLY A 449 37.61 -22.94 19.01
C GLY A 449 36.74 -24.13 18.64
N LEU A 450 36.81 -25.18 19.46
CA LEU A 450 35.96 -26.37 19.31
C LEU A 450 34.55 -26.09 19.82
N GLN A 451 33.54 -26.31 19.00
CA GLN A 451 32.14 -26.06 19.27
C GLN A 451 31.26 -27.21 18.75
N ILE A 452 30.18 -27.52 19.42
CA ILE A 452 29.16 -28.46 18.95
C ILE A 452 28.24 -27.78 17.93
N LEU A 453 27.39 -28.57 17.26
CA LEU A 453 26.53 -28.04 16.18
C LEU A 453 25.72 -26.82 16.58
N LYS A 454 24.99 -26.87 17.69
CA LYS A 454 24.14 -25.75 18.15
C LYS A 454 24.96 -24.49 18.48
N GLU A 455 26.16 -24.62 19.02
CA GLU A 455 27.08 -23.50 19.26
C GLU A 455 27.58 -22.91 17.94
N ALA A 456 27.88 -23.75 16.94
CA ALA A 456 28.28 -23.31 15.61
C ALA A 456 27.17 -22.52 14.90
N VAL A 457 25.93 -22.91 15.08
CA VAL A 457 24.74 -22.20 14.58
C VAL A 457 24.56 -20.87 15.33
N GLY A 458 24.61 -20.90 16.65
CA GLY A 458 24.45 -19.74 17.52
C GLY A 458 25.54 -18.69 17.35
N ASN A 459 26.79 -19.13 17.16
CA ASN A 459 27.93 -18.27 16.84
C ASN A 459 27.98 -17.82 15.37
N SER A 460 27.02 -18.25 14.56
CA SER A 460 27.01 -18.00 13.11
C SER A 460 28.33 -18.29 12.41
N CYS A 461 28.99 -19.39 12.79
CA CYS A 461 30.40 -19.68 12.46
C CYS A 461 30.60 -20.03 10.97
N ASN A 462 31.14 -19.15 10.15
CA ASN A 462 31.36 -19.37 8.71
C ASN A 462 32.22 -20.62 8.44
N PRO A 463 33.39 -20.85 9.12
CA PRO A 463 34.14 -22.09 8.91
C PRO A 463 33.36 -23.38 9.16
N ALA A 464 32.45 -23.39 10.17
CA ALA A 464 31.61 -24.55 10.42
C ALA A 464 30.60 -24.77 9.29
N PHE A 465 29.96 -23.70 8.81
CA PHE A 465 28.97 -23.80 7.71
C PHE A 465 29.62 -24.13 6.37
N ILE A 466 30.87 -23.70 6.12
CA ILE A 466 31.65 -24.14 4.96
C ILE A 466 31.91 -25.66 5.00
N ASP A 467 32.28 -26.18 6.19
CA ASP A 467 32.41 -27.64 6.37
C ASP A 467 31.11 -28.38 6.17
N ILE A 468 30.00 -27.88 6.75
CA ILE A 468 28.63 -28.44 6.59
C ILE A 468 28.24 -28.47 5.11
N GLY A 469 28.32 -27.32 4.41
CA GLY A 469 27.95 -27.25 2.99
C GLY A 469 28.85 -28.10 2.08
N SER A 470 30.14 -28.20 2.42
CA SER A 470 31.07 -29.07 1.69
C SER A 470 30.74 -30.56 1.82
N ARG A 471 30.17 -30.97 2.97
CA ARG A 471 29.67 -32.37 3.16
C ARG A 471 28.42 -32.61 2.34
N VAL A 472 27.54 -31.63 2.16
CA VAL A 472 26.35 -31.74 1.30
C VAL A 472 26.76 -31.91 -0.16
N GLY A 473 27.75 -31.15 -0.60
CA GLY A 473 28.24 -31.15 -1.98
C GLY A 473 27.36 -30.39 -2.96
N GLY A 474 27.94 -29.87 -4.04
CA GLY A 474 27.28 -28.88 -4.92
C GLY A 474 26.01 -29.40 -5.60
N GLU A 475 25.98 -30.66 -6.05
CA GLU A 475 24.81 -31.25 -6.73
C GLU A 475 23.59 -31.30 -5.78
N LYS A 476 23.76 -31.92 -4.64
CA LYS A 476 22.71 -32.07 -3.64
C LYS A 476 22.29 -30.71 -3.07
N TYR A 477 23.24 -29.79 -2.91
CA TYR A 477 22.98 -28.42 -2.45
C TYR A 477 22.04 -27.69 -3.42
N TYR A 478 22.29 -27.81 -4.73
CA TYR A 478 21.43 -27.21 -5.75
C TYR A 478 20.03 -27.84 -5.79
N GLU A 479 19.92 -29.16 -5.67
CA GLU A 479 18.63 -29.86 -5.57
C GLU A 479 17.79 -29.34 -4.37
N TYR A 480 18.44 -29.10 -3.22
CA TYR A 480 17.74 -28.52 -2.07
C TYR A 480 17.36 -27.04 -2.28
N MET A 481 18.16 -26.23 -2.97
CA MET A 481 17.78 -24.87 -3.31
C MET A 481 16.49 -24.85 -4.16
N GLU A 482 16.39 -25.74 -5.14
CA GLU A 482 15.18 -25.94 -5.92
C GLU A 482 14.01 -26.48 -5.06
N SER A 483 14.29 -27.45 -4.19
CA SER A 483 13.26 -28.05 -3.34
C SER A 483 12.68 -27.07 -2.31
N PHE A 484 13.49 -26.14 -1.78
CA PHE A 484 13.05 -25.06 -0.92
C PHE A 484 12.41 -23.88 -1.69
N GLY A 485 12.30 -23.96 -3.03
CA GLY A 485 11.65 -22.97 -3.86
C GLY A 485 12.40 -21.63 -3.97
N LEU A 486 13.74 -21.64 -3.86
CA LEU A 486 14.58 -20.45 -3.88
C LEU A 486 14.98 -19.98 -5.29
N LEU A 487 14.60 -20.72 -6.33
CA LEU A 487 14.95 -20.46 -7.73
C LEU A 487 13.72 -20.40 -8.63
N GLU A 488 12.55 -20.30 -8.02
CA GLU A 488 11.25 -20.22 -8.68
C GLU A 488 10.44 -19.06 -8.06
N GLU A 489 9.50 -18.51 -8.79
CA GLU A 489 8.52 -17.58 -8.19
C GLU A 489 7.76 -18.29 -7.07
N THR A 490 7.45 -17.60 -5.98
CA THR A 490 6.74 -18.22 -4.85
C THR A 490 5.28 -18.52 -5.19
N GLY A 491 4.75 -17.81 -6.20
CA GLY A 491 3.36 -17.89 -6.62
C GLY A 491 2.43 -17.07 -5.74
N VAL A 492 2.97 -16.07 -5.03
CA VAL A 492 2.15 -15.09 -4.29
C VAL A 492 1.17 -14.41 -5.24
N ASP A 493 -0.02 -14.11 -4.74
CA ASP A 493 -1.11 -13.48 -5.48
C ASP A 493 -0.89 -11.98 -5.73
N LEU A 494 0.33 -11.62 -6.13
CA LEU A 494 0.77 -10.28 -6.53
C LEU A 494 1.45 -10.34 -7.91
N VAL A 495 1.55 -9.20 -8.58
CA VAL A 495 2.16 -9.12 -9.92
C VAL A 495 3.61 -8.66 -9.87
N GLY A 496 4.43 -9.14 -10.80
CA GLY A 496 5.81 -8.68 -10.98
C GLY A 496 6.79 -9.27 -9.98
N GLU A 497 6.52 -10.49 -9.50
CA GLU A 497 7.41 -11.23 -8.62
C GLU A 497 8.77 -11.47 -9.29
N ALA A 498 9.85 -11.24 -8.56
CA ALA A 498 11.20 -11.62 -8.96
C ALA A 498 11.54 -13.00 -8.38
N LYS A 499 12.51 -13.65 -8.97
CA LYS A 499 13.02 -14.95 -8.49
C LYS A 499 14.51 -14.92 -8.21
N GLY A 500 14.93 -15.80 -7.32
CA GLY A 500 16.31 -15.96 -6.94
C GLY A 500 17.24 -16.30 -8.12
N ILE A 501 18.48 -15.87 -8.02
CA ILE A 501 19.50 -16.07 -9.04
C ILE A 501 20.67 -16.85 -8.43
N ALA A 502 20.93 -18.06 -8.96
CA ALA A 502 22.05 -18.88 -8.56
C ALA A 502 22.87 -19.34 -9.78
N ASN A 503 24.18 -19.48 -9.61
CA ASN A 503 25.06 -20.05 -10.63
C ASN A 503 25.27 -21.55 -10.38
N GLN A 504 24.47 -22.38 -11.05
CA GLN A 504 24.53 -23.83 -10.95
C GLN A 504 25.92 -24.39 -11.33
N GLU A 505 26.47 -23.97 -12.45
CA GLU A 505 27.77 -24.43 -12.92
C GLU A 505 28.89 -24.11 -11.91
N GLY A 506 28.88 -22.88 -11.36
CA GLY A 506 29.81 -22.47 -10.32
C GLY A 506 29.67 -23.32 -9.06
N LEU A 507 28.44 -23.61 -8.63
CA LEU A 507 28.17 -24.44 -7.44
C LEU A 507 28.68 -25.88 -7.61
N LEU A 508 28.61 -26.43 -8.83
CA LEU A 508 29.08 -27.78 -9.14
C LEU A 508 30.61 -27.91 -9.32
N THR A 509 31.27 -26.86 -9.79
CA THR A 509 32.65 -26.93 -10.26
C THR A 509 33.65 -26.15 -9.41
N ASP A 510 33.20 -25.17 -8.61
CA ASP A 510 34.02 -24.29 -7.80
C ASP A 510 33.75 -24.46 -6.29
N ALA A 511 34.70 -25.03 -5.58
CA ALA A 511 34.62 -25.20 -4.13
C ALA A 511 34.47 -23.86 -3.38
N SER A 512 34.94 -22.75 -3.97
CA SER A 512 34.80 -21.41 -3.34
C SER A 512 33.37 -20.87 -3.50
N ALA A 513 32.69 -21.22 -4.60
CA ALA A 513 31.28 -20.91 -4.77
C ALA A 513 30.42 -21.67 -3.74
N LEU A 514 30.57 -22.98 -3.63
CA LEU A 514 29.88 -23.80 -2.63
C LEU A 514 30.15 -23.29 -1.19
N ALA A 515 31.39 -22.92 -0.88
CA ALA A 515 31.70 -22.33 0.41
C ALA A 515 30.94 -21.04 0.68
N SER A 516 30.79 -20.13 -0.30
CA SER A 516 30.05 -18.88 -0.17
C SER A 516 28.55 -19.12 -0.02
N TYR A 517 28.00 -20.05 -0.82
CA TYR A 517 26.59 -20.45 -0.75
C TYR A 517 26.23 -20.99 0.63
N SER A 518 27.14 -21.79 1.27
CA SER A 518 26.86 -22.40 2.56
C SER A 518 26.55 -21.42 3.69
N PHE A 519 26.92 -20.14 3.53
CA PHE A 519 26.58 -19.07 4.48
C PHE A 519 25.82 -17.89 3.84
N GLY A 520 25.21 -18.11 2.67
CA GLY A 520 24.22 -17.20 2.06
C GLY A 520 24.81 -16.06 1.23
N GLN A 521 25.94 -16.25 0.56
CA GLN A 521 26.56 -15.26 -0.33
C GLN A 521 26.80 -15.78 -1.73
N THR A 522 26.96 -14.87 -2.72
CA THR A 522 27.17 -15.13 -4.16
C THR A 522 25.97 -15.67 -4.93
N PHE A 523 24.81 -15.68 -4.34
CA PHE A 523 23.50 -15.85 -4.97
C PHE A 523 22.50 -14.86 -4.35
N THR A 524 21.39 -14.61 -5.01
CA THR A 524 20.37 -13.70 -4.51
C THR A 524 19.01 -14.37 -4.46
N VAL A 525 18.19 -13.96 -3.49
CA VAL A 525 16.80 -14.38 -3.31
C VAL A 525 15.96 -13.17 -2.90
N THR A 526 14.65 -13.23 -3.12
CA THR A 526 13.75 -12.22 -2.55
C THR A 526 13.56 -12.47 -1.04
N PRO A 527 13.20 -11.46 -0.23
CA PRO A 527 12.81 -11.68 1.15
C PRO A 527 11.67 -12.69 1.30
N LEU A 528 10.70 -12.71 0.37
CA LEU A 528 9.56 -13.64 0.39
C LEU A 528 9.98 -15.09 0.09
N GLU A 529 10.84 -15.32 -0.90
CA GLU A 529 11.42 -16.66 -1.14
C GLU A 529 12.18 -17.16 0.09
N LEU A 530 12.94 -16.27 0.73
CA LEU A 530 13.75 -16.64 1.89
C LEU A 530 12.87 -17.01 3.09
N ILE A 531 11.89 -16.19 3.45
CA ILE A 531 11.03 -16.46 4.61
C ILE A 531 10.16 -17.71 4.38
N ARG A 532 9.67 -17.93 3.14
CA ARG A 532 8.96 -19.15 2.72
C ARG A 532 9.83 -20.40 2.95
N ALA A 533 11.07 -20.37 2.48
CA ALA A 533 12.03 -21.47 2.66
C ALA A 533 12.40 -21.68 4.13
N GLN A 534 12.57 -20.60 4.89
CA GLN A 534 12.85 -20.66 6.33
C GLN A 534 11.66 -21.24 7.10
N ALA A 535 10.42 -20.89 6.77
CA ALA A 535 9.22 -21.49 7.35
C ALA A 535 9.23 -23.01 7.18
N ALA A 536 9.59 -23.52 5.99
CA ALA A 536 9.70 -24.95 5.76
C ALA A 536 10.79 -25.63 6.61
N THR A 537 11.81 -24.91 7.10
CA THR A 537 12.81 -25.50 8.01
C THR A 537 12.29 -25.71 9.42
N ILE A 538 11.16 -25.10 9.83
CA ILE A 538 10.67 -25.06 11.22
C ILE A 538 9.26 -25.63 11.42
N ASN A 539 8.46 -25.83 10.36
CA ASN A 539 7.07 -26.25 10.41
C ASN A 539 6.85 -27.75 10.12
N GLY A 540 7.88 -28.57 10.25
CA GLY A 540 7.82 -29.99 9.85
C GLY A 540 8.25 -30.30 8.41
N GLY A 541 8.81 -29.30 7.72
CA GLY A 541 9.35 -29.44 6.36
C GLY A 541 8.41 -29.07 5.24
N TYR A 542 7.24 -28.55 5.54
CA TYR A 542 6.20 -28.25 4.54
C TYR A 542 6.41 -26.88 3.89
N LEU A 543 6.53 -26.86 2.56
CA LEU A 543 6.64 -25.62 1.77
C LEU A 543 5.25 -25.21 1.29
N TYR A 544 4.76 -24.05 1.73
CA TYR A 544 3.47 -23.48 1.31
C TYR A 544 3.64 -22.40 0.24
N THR A 545 2.59 -22.14 -0.53
CA THR A 545 2.51 -20.95 -1.37
C THR A 545 2.08 -19.76 -0.50
N PRO A 546 2.85 -18.65 -0.44
CA PRO A 546 2.41 -17.46 0.27
C PRO A 546 1.19 -16.84 -0.41
N TYR A 547 0.27 -16.26 0.36
CA TYR A 547 -0.92 -15.60 -0.20
C TYR A 547 -1.41 -14.46 0.69
N LEU A 548 -2.14 -13.53 0.09
CA LEU A 548 -2.71 -12.35 0.71
C LEU A 548 -4.23 -12.34 0.68
N VAL A 549 -4.86 -12.92 -0.35
CA VAL A 549 -6.33 -12.95 -0.47
C VAL A 549 -6.87 -14.27 0.06
N GLU A 550 -7.64 -14.18 1.14
CA GLU A 550 -8.29 -15.34 1.76
C GLU A 550 -9.64 -15.64 1.12
N GLN A 551 -10.45 -14.58 0.86
CA GLN A 551 -11.79 -14.71 0.29
C GLN A 551 -12.07 -13.64 -0.77
N VAL A 552 -12.91 -14.03 -1.74
CA VAL A 552 -13.55 -13.09 -2.67
C VAL A 552 -15.05 -13.08 -2.38
N LEU A 553 -15.62 -11.90 -2.18
CA LEU A 553 -17.04 -11.71 -1.86
C LEU A 553 -17.74 -10.99 -3.04
N ASP A 554 -19.01 -11.34 -3.30
CA ASP A 554 -19.85 -10.54 -4.18
C ASP A 554 -20.28 -9.22 -3.52
N ASP A 555 -21.04 -8.39 -4.21
CA ASP A 555 -21.53 -7.10 -3.71
C ASP A 555 -22.60 -7.25 -2.61
N GLU A 556 -23.18 -8.44 -2.44
CA GLU A 556 -24.10 -8.79 -1.37
C GLU A 556 -23.36 -9.35 -0.12
N GLY A 557 -22.04 -9.58 -0.22
CA GLY A 557 -21.18 -10.11 0.84
C GLY A 557 -21.15 -11.64 0.91
N ASN A 558 -21.63 -12.36 -0.10
CA ASN A 558 -21.52 -13.81 -0.15
C ASN A 558 -20.14 -14.24 -0.65
N VAL A 559 -19.61 -15.32 -0.08
CA VAL A 559 -18.30 -15.85 -0.50
C VAL A 559 -18.42 -16.54 -1.86
N ILE A 560 -17.72 -15.98 -2.86
CA ILE A 560 -17.61 -16.56 -4.22
C ILE A 560 -16.45 -17.56 -4.28
N SER A 561 -15.32 -17.19 -3.64
CA SER A 561 -14.10 -18.00 -3.63
C SER A 561 -13.42 -17.89 -2.28
N GLN A 562 -12.84 -19.00 -1.82
CA GLN A 562 -12.03 -19.06 -0.61
C GLN A 562 -10.73 -19.78 -0.90
N HIS A 563 -9.63 -19.24 -0.41
CA HIS A 563 -8.33 -19.86 -0.51
C HIS A 563 -8.22 -21.03 0.47
N GLU A 564 -7.80 -22.19 -0.03
CA GLU A 564 -7.52 -23.38 0.77
C GLU A 564 -6.00 -23.59 0.82
N PRO A 565 -5.33 -23.37 1.96
CA PRO A 565 -3.89 -23.56 2.08
C PRO A 565 -3.49 -24.98 1.74
N GLN A 566 -2.58 -25.16 0.81
CA GLN A 566 -2.04 -26.46 0.42
C GLN A 566 -0.51 -26.42 0.42
N ALA A 567 0.10 -27.41 1.09
CA ALA A 567 1.54 -27.59 1.01
C ALA A 567 1.93 -28.01 -0.42
N VAL A 568 2.86 -27.29 -1.02
CA VAL A 568 3.41 -27.60 -2.35
C VAL A 568 4.16 -28.91 -2.30
N ARG A 569 4.98 -29.10 -1.25
CA ARG A 569 5.78 -30.31 -0.98
C ARG A 569 6.30 -30.35 0.46
N GLN A 570 6.73 -31.49 0.91
CA GLN A 570 7.54 -31.64 2.13
C GLN A 570 9.01 -31.77 1.70
N VAL A 571 9.87 -30.83 2.15
CA VAL A 571 11.28 -30.73 1.74
C VAL A 571 12.20 -31.51 2.67
N ILE A 572 11.90 -31.51 3.97
CA ILE A 572 12.64 -32.20 5.04
C ILE A 572 11.67 -32.93 5.96
N SER A 573 12.18 -33.85 6.75
CA SER A 573 11.39 -34.58 7.75
C SER A 573 11.04 -33.68 8.96
N GLU A 574 9.95 -34.05 9.65
CA GLU A 574 9.57 -33.42 10.93
C GLU A 574 10.69 -33.54 11.98
N GLU A 575 11.42 -34.65 11.99
CA GLU A 575 12.56 -34.87 12.88
C GLU A 575 13.69 -33.87 12.61
N THR A 576 14.01 -33.64 11.35
CA THR A 576 15.02 -32.64 10.96
C THR A 576 14.57 -31.25 11.34
N SER A 577 13.33 -30.89 11.05
CA SER A 577 12.73 -29.62 11.43
C SER A 577 12.82 -29.34 12.95
N ALA A 578 12.51 -30.37 13.78
CA ALA A 578 12.62 -30.25 15.25
C ALA A 578 14.07 -29.95 15.70
N LYS A 579 15.09 -30.61 15.07
CA LYS A 579 16.50 -30.32 15.37
C LYS A 579 16.93 -28.94 14.93
N VAL A 580 16.41 -28.44 13.81
CA VAL A 580 16.66 -27.06 13.36
C VAL A 580 16.08 -26.07 14.35
N ARG A 581 14.82 -26.26 14.80
CA ARG A 581 14.20 -25.43 15.84
C ARG A 581 15.03 -25.37 17.12
N GLU A 582 15.51 -26.53 17.62
CA GLU A 582 16.38 -26.58 18.82
C GLU A 582 17.65 -25.73 18.65
N CYS A 583 18.29 -25.79 17.49
CA CYS A 583 19.47 -24.97 17.20
C CYS A 583 19.14 -23.48 17.11
N LEU A 584 17.98 -23.11 16.51
CA LEU A 584 17.57 -21.72 16.33
C LEU A 584 17.05 -21.08 17.62
N GLU A 585 16.45 -21.87 18.52
CA GLU A 585 16.09 -21.40 19.86
C GLU A 585 17.37 -21.07 20.65
N TRP A 586 18.43 -21.92 20.55
CA TRP A 586 19.70 -21.67 21.21
C TRP A 586 20.39 -20.38 20.67
N VAL A 587 20.18 -19.99 19.41
CA VAL A 587 20.69 -18.71 18.86
C VAL A 587 20.14 -17.53 19.67
N ILE A 588 18.89 -17.63 20.13
CA ILE A 588 18.20 -16.55 20.86
C ILE A 588 18.47 -16.66 22.37
N SER A 589 18.51 -17.87 22.94
CA SER A 589 18.76 -18.01 24.38
C SER A 589 20.21 -17.70 24.76
N ASP A 590 21.18 -18.20 24.00
CA ASP A 590 22.61 -18.17 24.36
C ASP A 590 23.54 -17.66 23.26
N GLY A 591 23.04 -17.58 22.00
CA GLY A 591 23.84 -17.24 20.82
C GLY A 591 23.86 -15.76 20.46
N GLY A 592 24.17 -15.47 19.18
CA GLY A 592 24.28 -14.13 18.61
C GLY A 592 22.98 -13.37 18.45
N GLY A 593 21.82 -14.04 18.60
CA GLY A 593 20.48 -13.45 18.47
C GLY A 593 19.81 -13.01 19.78
N ARG A 594 20.53 -13.01 20.90
CA ARG A 594 19.96 -12.77 22.25
C ARG A 594 19.13 -11.48 22.38
N ASN A 595 19.45 -10.44 21.62
CA ASN A 595 18.67 -9.21 21.59
C ASN A 595 17.27 -9.39 20.95
N GLY A 596 16.97 -10.56 20.39
CA GLY A 596 15.67 -10.96 19.89
C GLY A 596 14.79 -11.70 20.90
N GLN A 597 15.22 -11.82 22.18
CA GLN A 597 14.42 -12.42 23.25
C GLN A 597 13.15 -11.59 23.52
N VAL A 598 12.04 -12.30 23.79
CA VAL A 598 10.76 -11.71 24.19
C VAL A 598 10.34 -12.39 25.49
N ALA A 599 10.11 -11.60 26.55
CA ALA A 599 9.72 -12.14 27.85
C ALA A 599 8.39 -12.91 27.73
N GLY A 600 8.35 -14.10 28.35
CA GLY A 600 7.21 -15.01 28.31
C GLY A 600 7.07 -15.81 27.04
N TYR A 601 8.00 -15.71 26.09
CA TYR A 601 7.92 -16.43 24.81
C TYR A 601 9.22 -17.15 24.48
N ARG A 602 9.10 -18.40 24.06
CA ARG A 602 10.22 -19.14 23.48
C ARG A 602 10.37 -18.71 22.02
N ILE A 603 11.44 -17.97 21.70
CA ILE A 603 11.73 -17.48 20.38
C ILE A 603 12.88 -18.26 19.77
N GLY A 604 12.71 -18.69 18.51
CA GLY A 604 13.81 -19.17 17.68
C GLY A 604 14.17 -18.13 16.63
N GLY A 605 15.41 -18.10 16.15
CA GLY A 605 15.77 -17.13 15.11
C GLY A 605 17.20 -17.20 14.60
N LYS A 606 17.51 -16.32 13.65
CA LYS A 606 18.84 -16.18 13.06
C LYS A 606 19.13 -14.77 12.62
N THR A 607 20.31 -14.26 13.01
CA THR A 607 20.87 -12.97 12.56
C THR A 607 21.53 -13.10 11.20
N GLY A 608 21.56 -12.01 10.43
CA GLY A 608 22.27 -11.91 9.15
C GLY A 608 22.93 -10.57 8.94
N THR A 609 24.11 -10.65 8.30
CA THR A 609 24.85 -9.50 7.80
C THR A 609 25.52 -9.91 6.49
N ALA A 610 25.06 -9.35 5.38
CA ALA A 610 25.56 -9.68 4.04
C ALA A 610 26.25 -8.47 3.41
N ASP A 611 27.48 -8.65 2.91
CA ASP A 611 28.16 -7.63 2.11
C ASP A 611 27.48 -7.54 0.73
N LYS A 612 27.18 -6.32 0.25
CA LYS A 612 26.65 -6.12 -1.12
C LYS A 612 27.76 -6.34 -2.16
N THR A 613 27.45 -7.17 -3.15
CA THR A 613 28.39 -7.44 -4.26
C THR A 613 28.78 -6.15 -4.99
N GLY A 614 30.06 -5.99 -5.29
CA GLY A 614 30.62 -4.81 -5.95
C GLY A 614 30.99 -3.65 -5.04
N THR A 615 30.47 -3.58 -3.80
CA THR A 615 30.78 -2.50 -2.85
C THR A 615 31.88 -2.85 -1.84
N ARG A 616 32.28 -4.12 -1.78
CA ARG A 616 33.17 -4.68 -0.76
C ARG A 616 34.52 -3.94 -0.61
N ASN A 617 35.08 -3.43 -1.71
CA ASN A 617 36.35 -2.72 -1.78
C ASN A 617 36.19 -1.18 -1.90
N THR A 618 34.98 -0.67 -1.86
CA THR A 618 34.66 0.75 -2.00
C THR A 618 33.93 1.25 -0.76
N THR A 619 32.59 1.33 -0.83
CA THR A 619 31.73 1.83 0.25
C THR A 619 31.49 0.80 1.34
N ARG A 620 31.65 -0.51 1.02
CA ARG A 620 31.37 -1.65 1.88
C ARG A 620 29.97 -1.61 2.46
N GLU A 621 29.01 -1.51 1.56
CA GLU A 621 27.58 -1.53 1.90
C GLU A 621 27.15 -2.94 2.32
N VAL A 622 26.22 -3.03 3.25
CA VAL A 622 25.71 -4.29 3.80
C VAL A 622 24.21 -4.26 3.92
N VAL A 623 23.58 -5.43 3.80
CA VAL A 623 22.22 -5.66 4.27
C VAL A 623 22.30 -6.38 5.61
N VAL A 624 21.71 -5.80 6.66
CA VAL A 624 21.56 -6.45 7.96
C VAL A 624 20.15 -6.99 8.09
N SER A 625 20.01 -8.18 8.68
CA SER A 625 18.71 -8.85 8.74
C SER A 625 18.56 -9.69 10.01
N PHE A 626 17.32 -9.99 10.35
CA PHE A 626 16.99 -10.90 11.42
C PHE A 626 15.71 -11.66 11.08
N MET A 627 15.79 -12.98 11.19
CA MET A 627 14.63 -13.87 11.12
C MET A 627 14.33 -14.40 12.52
N CYS A 628 13.06 -14.39 12.93
CA CYS A 628 12.61 -15.02 14.16
C CYS A 628 11.23 -15.65 13.99
N PHE A 629 10.92 -16.59 14.88
CA PHE A 629 9.63 -17.29 14.88
C PHE A 629 9.21 -17.64 16.32
N ALA A 630 7.94 -17.79 16.52
CA ALA A 630 7.33 -18.10 17.81
C ALA A 630 6.06 -18.97 17.66
N PRO A 631 5.76 -19.84 18.71
CA PRO A 631 6.69 -20.36 19.71
C PRO A 631 7.80 -21.24 19.11
N ALA A 632 8.94 -21.40 19.80
CA ALA A 632 10.07 -22.15 19.22
C ALA A 632 9.81 -23.66 19.10
N ASP A 633 8.99 -24.21 19.99
CA ASP A 633 8.62 -25.64 20.03
C ASP A 633 7.45 -25.99 19.10
N ASP A 634 6.49 -25.05 18.89
CA ASP A 634 5.34 -25.21 18.01
C ASP A 634 5.11 -23.92 17.20
N PRO A 635 5.92 -23.65 16.16
CA PRO A 635 5.90 -22.41 15.44
C PRO A 635 4.53 -22.11 14.80
N GLN A 636 4.00 -20.93 15.09
CA GLN A 636 2.80 -20.39 14.49
C GLN A 636 3.13 -19.32 13.45
N ILE A 637 4.04 -18.41 13.81
CA ILE A 637 4.44 -17.31 12.95
C ILE A 637 5.95 -17.23 12.77
N ILE A 638 6.36 -16.71 11.64
CA ILE A 638 7.73 -16.34 11.31
C ILE A 638 7.77 -14.88 10.86
N MET A 639 8.81 -14.14 11.27
CA MET A 639 9.07 -12.77 10.85
C MET A 639 10.49 -12.64 10.28
N LEU A 640 10.62 -11.92 9.17
CA LEU A 640 11.91 -11.52 8.59
C LEU A 640 11.95 -10.01 8.47
N LEU A 641 12.96 -9.38 9.07
CA LEU A 641 13.27 -7.97 8.89
C LEU A 641 14.58 -7.80 8.17
N THR A 642 14.67 -6.83 7.25
CA THR A 642 15.90 -6.43 6.58
C THR A 642 16.09 -4.91 6.66
N MET A 643 17.33 -4.45 6.68
CA MET A 643 17.70 -3.04 6.58
C MET A 643 18.88 -2.92 5.64
N ASP A 644 18.73 -2.10 4.60
CA ASP A 644 19.73 -1.95 3.53
C ASP A 644 20.62 -0.73 3.76
N THR A 645 21.90 -1.00 3.91
CA THR A 645 22.96 0.00 4.03
C THR A 645 22.74 0.98 5.19
N PRO A 646 22.70 0.48 6.46
CA PRO A 646 22.63 1.34 7.62
C PRO A 646 23.91 2.18 7.78
N SER A 647 23.79 3.37 8.36
CA SER A 647 24.92 4.25 8.63
C SER A 647 25.89 3.64 9.66
N ARG A 648 27.16 3.85 9.44
CA ARG A 648 28.25 3.42 10.36
C ARG A 648 28.58 4.46 11.41
N THR A 649 27.91 5.62 11.39
CA THR A 649 28.20 6.77 12.27
C THR A 649 27.28 6.83 13.49
N THR A 650 26.30 5.95 13.61
CA THR A 650 25.30 5.92 14.70
C THR A 650 25.84 5.42 16.04
N GLY A 651 27.10 4.96 16.09
CA GLY A 651 27.71 4.42 17.31
C GLY A 651 27.33 2.96 17.62
N THR A 652 26.41 2.35 16.89
CA THR A 652 26.02 0.94 17.02
C THR A 652 26.82 0.10 16.02
N ALA A 653 27.30 -1.07 16.46
CA ALA A 653 27.96 -2.02 15.55
C ALA A 653 26.98 -2.50 14.48
N VAL A 654 27.42 -2.53 13.22
CA VAL A 654 26.57 -2.86 12.07
C VAL A 654 26.45 -4.37 11.92
N TYR A 655 25.50 -4.96 12.65
CA TYR A 655 25.15 -6.38 12.64
C TYR A 655 23.64 -6.55 12.83
N GLY A 656 23.06 -7.62 12.30
CA GLY A 656 21.65 -7.95 12.48
C GLY A 656 21.26 -8.13 13.96
N GLY A 657 22.13 -8.75 14.75
CA GLY A 657 21.94 -8.97 16.19
C GLY A 657 21.93 -7.70 17.05
N THR A 658 22.57 -6.61 16.59
CA THR A 658 22.63 -5.35 17.33
C THR A 658 21.65 -4.30 16.83
N MET A 659 21.32 -4.29 15.54
CA MET A 659 20.46 -3.27 14.95
C MET A 659 19.03 -3.78 14.71
N VAL A 660 18.86 -5.02 14.23
CA VAL A 660 17.56 -5.55 13.79
C VAL A 660 16.87 -6.39 14.87
N ALA A 661 17.60 -7.28 15.53
CA ALA A 661 17.03 -8.19 16.55
C ALA A 661 16.30 -7.46 17.69
N PRO A 662 16.78 -6.31 18.25
CA PRO A 662 16.03 -5.57 19.27
C PRO A 662 14.68 -5.06 18.77
N VAL A 663 14.60 -4.63 17.51
CA VAL A 663 13.35 -4.14 16.91
C VAL A 663 12.40 -5.31 16.68
N ALA A 664 12.91 -6.44 16.20
CA ALA A 664 12.14 -7.67 16.05
C ALA A 664 11.55 -8.14 17.41
N SER A 665 12.34 -8.08 18.48
CA SER A 665 11.87 -8.36 19.86
C SER A 665 10.70 -7.46 20.24
N GLN A 666 10.80 -6.16 19.97
CA GLN A 666 9.74 -5.21 20.25
C GLN A 666 8.47 -5.50 19.44
N ILE A 667 8.60 -5.72 18.11
CA ILE A 667 7.45 -6.05 17.26
C ILE A 667 6.79 -7.34 17.76
N MET A 668 7.57 -8.41 18.00
CA MET A 668 7.04 -9.69 18.48
C MET A 668 6.32 -9.55 19.82
N SER A 669 6.83 -8.72 20.74
CA SER A 669 6.17 -8.51 22.04
C SER A 669 4.78 -7.86 21.94
N GLU A 670 4.53 -7.10 20.86
CA GLU A 670 3.24 -6.45 20.59
C GLU A 670 2.28 -7.36 19.82
N ILE A 671 2.80 -8.13 18.84
CA ILE A 671 1.94 -8.91 17.94
C ILE A 671 1.56 -10.30 18.49
N LEU A 672 2.43 -10.95 19.28
CA LEU A 672 2.16 -12.32 19.79
C LEU A 672 0.87 -12.39 20.61
N PRO A 673 0.62 -11.49 21.59
CA PRO A 673 -0.62 -11.50 22.35
C PRO A 673 -1.86 -11.24 21.47
N GLN A 674 -1.74 -10.40 20.44
CA GLN A 674 -2.84 -10.08 19.54
C GLN A 674 -3.21 -11.24 18.62
N LEU A 675 -2.22 -12.08 18.26
CA LEU A 675 -2.44 -13.30 17.52
C LEU A 675 -2.94 -14.47 18.39
N GLY A 676 -3.21 -14.21 19.68
CA GLY A 676 -3.70 -15.23 20.61
C GLY A 676 -2.63 -16.23 21.05
N ILE A 677 -1.35 -15.90 20.86
CA ILE A 677 -0.24 -16.73 21.33
C ILE A 677 0.04 -16.32 22.78
N GLU A 678 -0.39 -17.16 23.72
CA GLU A 678 -0.29 -16.87 25.14
C GLU A 678 1.15 -16.97 25.65
N PRO A 679 1.59 -16.05 26.55
CA PRO A 679 2.91 -16.11 27.14
C PRO A 679 3.04 -17.22 28.17
N ASP A 680 4.17 -17.93 28.18
CA ASP A 680 4.57 -18.91 29.21
C ASP A 680 5.81 -18.37 29.94
N TYR A 681 5.56 -17.63 31.03
CA TYR A 681 6.63 -16.99 31.79
C TYR A 681 7.36 -17.98 32.71
N THR A 682 8.69 -17.95 32.64
CA THR A 682 9.51 -18.62 33.68
C THR A 682 9.35 -17.91 35.04
N ALA A 683 9.70 -18.59 36.14
CA ALA A 683 9.62 -18.00 37.49
C ALA A 683 10.47 -16.71 37.62
N GLU A 684 11.56 -16.60 36.85
CA GLU A 684 12.43 -15.42 36.82
C GLU A 684 11.82 -14.27 35.99
N GLU A 685 11.13 -14.59 34.90
CA GLU A 685 10.41 -13.63 34.05
C GLU A 685 9.09 -13.14 34.73
N LEU A 686 8.42 -13.98 35.54
CA LEU A 686 7.22 -13.58 36.28
C LEU A 686 7.47 -12.38 37.22
N VAL A 687 8.69 -12.18 37.68
CA VAL A 687 9.07 -10.97 38.45
C VAL A 687 8.93 -9.69 37.62
N GLY A 688 8.97 -9.79 36.31
CA GLY A 688 8.79 -8.65 35.41
C GLY A 688 7.48 -8.69 34.59
N ALA A 689 6.65 -9.74 34.75
CA ALA A 689 5.39 -9.88 33.98
C ALA A 689 4.38 -8.79 34.42
N ASP A 690 3.57 -8.39 33.42
CA ASP A 690 2.53 -7.39 33.67
C ASP A 690 1.46 -7.93 34.62
N THR A 691 1.13 -7.16 35.64
CA THR A 691 0.14 -7.48 36.67
C THR A 691 -0.76 -6.27 36.91
N THR A 692 -2.05 -6.52 37.11
CA THR A 692 -3.01 -5.46 37.42
C THR A 692 -2.88 -5.02 38.87
N VAL A 693 -2.67 -3.73 39.11
CA VAL A 693 -2.61 -3.12 40.40
C VAL A 693 -3.98 -3.23 41.08
N PRO A 694 -4.08 -3.84 42.28
CA PRO A 694 -5.36 -3.89 42.96
C PRO A 694 -5.81 -2.49 43.42
N ASN A 695 -7.12 -2.25 43.50
CA ASN A 695 -7.64 -1.04 44.13
C ASN A 695 -7.59 -1.23 45.64
N LEU A 696 -6.76 -0.42 46.32
CA LEU A 696 -6.51 -0.50 47.74
C LEU A 696 -7.04 0.71 48.50
N VAL A 697 -7.57 1.71 47.79
CA VAL A 697 -8.13 2.92 48.38
C VAL A 697 -9.32 2.56 49.27
N GLY A 698 -9.25 2.95 50.53
CA GLY A 698 -10.26 2.62 51.56
C GLY A 698 -9.95 1.35 52.37
N GLU A 699 -8.93 0.55 52.00
CA GLU A 699 -8.48 -0.60 52.81
C GLU A 699 -7.65 -0.14 53.99
N THR A 700 -7.57 -0.98 55.01
CA THR A 700 -6.63 -0.70 56.10
C THR A 700 -5.19 -0.87 55.65
N ARG A 701 -4.25 -0.19 56.28
CA ARG A 701 -2.84 -0.30 55.92
C ARG A 701 -2.37 -1.75 55.91
N ALA A 702 -2.72 -2.52 56.94
CA ALA A 702 -2.29 -3.93 57.04
C ALA A 702 -2.87 -4.79 55.94
N ASP A 703 -4.17 -4.67 55.61
CA ASP A 703 -4.80 -5.45 54.56
C ASP A 703 -4.21 -5.10 53.16
N ALA A 704 -3.91 -3.83 52.93
CA ALA A 704 -3.31 -3.35 51.68
C ALA A 704 -1.86 -3.86 51.51
N GLU A 705 -1.06 -3.84 52.58
CA GLU A 705 0.32 -4.36 52.61
C GLU A 705 0.32 -5.87 52.34
N ASP A 706 -0.49 -6.65 53.09
CA ASP A 706 -0.62 -8.11 52.88
C ASP A 706 -1.08 -8.48 51.48
N ARG A 707 -2.00 -7.70 50.91
CA ARG A 707 -2.52 -7.93 49.55
C ARG A 707 -1.46 -7.67 48.47
N LEU A 708 -0.66 -6.60 48.63
CA LEU A 708 0.45 -6.33 47.71
C LEU A 708 1.53 -7.39 47.83
N GLU A 709 1.91 -7.81 49.02
CA GLU A 709 2.88 -8.91 49.23
C GLU A 709 2.42 -10.21 48.59
N SER A 710 1.14 -10.57 48.74
CA SER A 710 0.56 -11.79 48.14
C SER A 710 0.58 -11.77 46.62
N LEU A 711 0.56 -10.60 45.98
CA LEU A 711 0.63 -10.41 44.55
C LEU A 711 2.06 -10.15 44.05
N GLY A 712 3.06 -10.16 44.96
CA GLY A 712 4.47 -9.99 44.59
C GLY A 712 4.91 -8.53 44.38
N PHE A 713 4.06 -7.55 44.68
CA PHE A 713 4.42 -6.14 44.57
C PHE A 713 5.28 -5.66 45.75
N SER A 714 6.25 -4.83 45.42
CA SER A 714 6.91 -4.01 46.44
C SER A 714 6.02 -2.81 46.75
N TYR A 715 6.04 -2.29 47.97
CA TYR A 715 5.27 -1.10 48.32
C TYR A 715 6.08 -0.11 49.15
N ARG A 716 5.62 1.14 49.18
CA ARG A 716 6.12 2.22 50.01
C ARG A 716 4.91 3.02 50.53
N THR A 717 4.91 3.30 51.84
CA THR A 717 3.88 4.15 52.45
C THR A 717 4.33 5.60 52.56
N VAL A 718 3.40 6.52 52.41
CA VAL A 718 3.56 7.96 52.59
C VAL A 718 2.48 8.43 53.59
N GLY A 719 2.90 8.97 54.71
CA GLY A 719 2.00 9.29 55.85
C GLY A 719 1.89 8.16 56.87
N ASP A 720 1.27 8.48 58.00
CA ASP A 720 1.14 7.59 59.19
C ASP A 720 -0.29 7.17 59.49
N GLY A 721 -1.24 7.35 58.57
CA GLY A 721 -2.63 6.95 58.74
C GLY A 721 -2.86 5.44 58.72
N ASP A 722 -3.99 4.98 59.28
CA ASP A 722 -4.38 3.56 59.34
C ASP A 722 -5.15 3.09 58.07
N THR A 723 -5.45 3.97 57.14
CA THR A 723 -6.26 3.69 55.97
C THR A 723 -5.62 4.31 54.71
N VAL A 724 -5.65 3.58 53.62
CA VAL A 724 -5.15 4.04 52.29
C VAL A 724 -6.11 5.11 51.75
N THR A 725 -5.62 6.36 51.64
CA THR A 725 -6.40 7.48 51.11
C THR A 725 -6.25 7.65 49.62
N ASP A 726 -5.09 7.28 49.06
CA ASP A 726 -4.80 7.25 47.61
C ASP A 726 -3.66 6.25 47.34
N GLN A 727 -3.44 5.92 46.08
CA GLN A 727 -2.36 5.02 45.63
C GLN A 727 -1.76 5.46 44.29
N THR A 728 -0.52 5.08 44.06
CA THR A 728 0.16 5.27 42.79
C THR A 728 0.92 4.00 42.42
N PRO A 729 0.64 3.37 41.25
CA PRO A 729 -0.42 3.67 40.28
C PRO A 729 -1.83 3.45 40.80
N VAL A 730 -2.82 4.01 40.06
CA VAL A 730 -4.24 3.80 40.40
C VAL A 730 -4.63 2.33 40.27
N GLY A 731 -5.64 1.90 41.05
CA GLY A 731 -6.21 0.56 40.91
C GLY A 731 -6.72 0.29 39.50
N GLY A 732 -6.42 -0.90 38.97
CA GLY A 732 -6.68 -1.26 37.59
C GLY A 732 -5.55 -0.94 36.60
N ALA A 733 -4.51 -0.20 37.02
CA ALA A 733 -3.34 0.03 36.17
C ALA A 733 -2.57 -1.27 35.93
N ILE A 734 -2.09 -1.48 34.68
CA ILE A 734 -1.24 -2.62 34.33
C ILE A 734 0.22 -2.19 34.48
N VAL A 735 0.97 -2.87 35.34
CA VAL A 735 2.36 -2.58 35.65
C VAL A 735 3.17 -3.87 35.76
N PRO A 736 4.50 -3.83 35.62
CA PRO A 736 5.34 -5.01 35.91
C PRO A 736 5.12 -5.57 37.30
N GLY A 737 5.11 -6.89 37.48
CA GLY A 737 4.85 -7.56 38.76
C GLY A 737 5.83 -7.21 39.88
N ASN A 738 7.00 -6.65 39.57
CA ASN A 738 7.98 -6.12 40.51
C ASN A 738 7.86 -4.61 40.77
N ALA A 739 6.79 -3.96 40.26
CA ALA A 739 6.57 -2.53 40.49
C ALA A 739 6.44 -2.18 41.96
N THR A 740 6.91 -1.00 42.35
CA THR A 740 6.71 -0.48 43.69
C THR A 740 5.44 0.37 43.71
N ILE A 741 4.47 -0.03 44.53
CA ILE A 741 3.19 0.67 44.69
C ILE A 741 3.36 1.67 45.86
N ILE A 742 2.97 2.93 45.64
CA ILE A 742 2.98 3.95 46.71
C ILE A 742 1.57 4.03 47.30
N LEU A 743 1.47 3.83 48.61
CA LEU A 743 0.25 3.99 49.36
C LEU A 743 0.30 5.32 50.17
N TYR A 744 -0.68 6.16 49.94
CA TYR A 744 -0.85 7.40 50.70
C TYR A 744 -1.78 7.15 51.89
N LEU A 745 -1.29 7.43 53.08
CA LEU A 745 -1.97 7.14 54.33
C LEU A 745 -2.32 8.47 55.03
N GLY A 746 -3.35 9.17 54.53
CA GLY A 746 -3.80 10.45 55.06
C GLY A 746 -3.04 11.68 54.51
N GLU A 747 -1.99 11.51 53.69
CA GLU A 747 -1.32 12.58 52.98
C GLU A 747 -1.85 12.70 51.55
N GLU A 748 -1.89 13.92 51.03
CA GLU A 748 -2.31 14.17 49.62
C GLU A 748 -1.26 13.66 48.66
N LYS A 749 -1.72 12.99 47.60
CA LYS A 749 -0.90 12.60 46.48
C LYS A 749 -0.39 13.86 45.73
N PRO A 750 0.95 13.96 45.46
CA PRO A 750 1.49 15.08 44.70
C PRO A 750 0.90 15.14 43.30
N ASP A 751 0.34 16.28 42.92
CA ASP A 751 -0.27 16.52 41.59
C ASP A 751 0.74 17.12 40.59
N THR A 752 2.03 17.06 40.94
CA THR A 752 3.10 17.57 40.05
C THR A 752 3.56 16.51 39.08
N PRO A 753 3.67 16.81 37.77
CA PRO A 753 4.22 15.89 36.79
C PRO A 753 5.68 15.53 37.12
N CYS A 754 6.04 14.29 36.86
CA CYS A 754 7.40 13.78 37.00
C CYS A 754 8.15 13.96 35.67
N THR A 755 9.43 14.38 35.74
CA THR A 755 10.29 14.43 34.53
C THR A 755 10.89 13.05 34.28
N VAL A 756 10.65 12.50 33.08
CA VAL A 756 11.20 11.19 32.69
C VAL A 756 12.72 11.31 32.53
N PRO A 757 13.53 10.48 33.25
CA PRO A 757 14.99 10.47 33.06
C PRO A 757 15.38 9.84 31.72
N ASN A 758 16.50 10.27 31.15
CA ASN A 758 17.10 9.56 30.03
C ASN A 758 17.91 8.38 30.58
N VAL A 759 17.46 7.15 30.30
CA VAL A 759 18.10 5.92 30.77
C VAL A 759 18.84 5.15 29.67
N VAL A 760 18.82 5.62 28.43
CA VAL A 760 19.55 4.98 27.32
C VAL A 760 21.05 4.90 27.64
N GLY A 761 21.65 3.74 27.44
CA GLY A 761 23.04 3.45 27.80
C GLY A 761 23.27 3.06 29.27
N MET A 762 22.24 3.04 30.12
CA MET A 762 22.36 2.60 31.53
C MET A 762 22.16 1.08 31.64
N THR A 763 22.75 0.49 32.68
CA THR A 763 22.45 -0.90 33.06
C THR A 763 21.02 -0.99 33.63
N ALA A 764 20.41 -2.17 33.62
CA ALA A 764 19.05 -2.37 34.12
C ALA A 764 18.85 -1.85 35.53
N SER A 765 19.79 -2.11 36.43
CA SER A 765 19.76 -1.62 37.83
C SER A 765 19.83 -0.08 37.92
N ALA A 766 20.71 0.55 37.09
CA ALA A 766 20.84 2.00 37.10
C ALA A 766 19.60 2.68 36.47
N ALA A 767 19.08 2.13 35.37
CA ALA A 767 17.85 2.61 34.70
C ALA A 767 16.64 2.52 35.65
N ASN A 768 16.45 1.36 36.29
CA ASN A 768 15.34 1.17 37.27
C ASN A 768 15.43 2.18 38.41
N LYS A 769 16.61 2.36 38.96
CA LYS A 769 16.82 3.33 40.05
C LYS A 769 16.51 4.77 39.60
N ALA A 770 16.92 5.16 38.40
CA ALA A 770 16.66 6.50 37.84
C ALA A 770 15.15 6.74 37.61
N ILE A 771 14.45 5.78 37.04
CA ILE A 771 13.01 5.86 36.74
C ILE A 771 12.21 5.86 38.07
N THR A 772 12.55 4.96 39.00
CA THR A 772 11.86 4.89 40.29
C THR A 772 12.08 6.15 41.13
N ASN A 773 13.30 6.71 41.14
CA ASN A 773 13.59 7.97 41.85
C ASN A 773 12.82 9.16 41.26
N ALA A 774 12.49 9.12 39.99
CA ALA A 774 11.64 10.11 39.31
C ALA A 774 10.13 9.90 39.60
N GLY A 775 9.72 8.89 40.40
CA GLY A 775 8.33 8.58 40.68
C GLY A 775 7.59 7.85 39.58
N LEU A 776 8.32 7.23 38.65
CA LEU A 776 7.84 6.49 37.51
C LEU A 776 8.10 4.99 37.67
N ILE A 777 7.48 4.15 36.85
CA ILE A 777 7.63 2.69 36.86
C ILE A 777 8.36 2.23 35.61
N MET A 778 9.38 1.36 35.75
CA MET A 778 10.09 0.79 34.63
C MET A 778 9.48 -0.57 34.23
N LYS A 779 9.08 -0.71 32.98
CA LYS A 779 8.79 -2.00 32.33
C LYS A 779 10.03 -2.41 31.51
N VAL A 780 10.51 -3.62 31.73
CA VAL A 780 11.69 -4.13 31.05
C VAL A 780 11.26 -4.96 29.85
N THR A 781 11.93 -4.75 28.70
CA THR A 781 11.78 -5.58 27.50
C THR A 781 13.16 -5.91 26.91
N GLY A 782 13.21 -6.91 26.03
CA GLY A 782 14.47 -7.38 25.42
C GLY A 782 15.33 -8.21 26.37
N THR A 783 16.62 -8.28 26.09
CA THR A 783 17.58 -9.10 26.84
C THR A 783 17.89 -8.51 28.23
N THR A 784 17.59 -9.23 29.29
CA THR A 784 17.84 -8.80 30.68
C THR A 784 19.04 -9.48 31.34
N SER A 785 19.41 -10.66 30.86
CA SER A 785 20.55 -11.42 31.36
C SER A 785 21.55 -11.71 30.24
N ALA A 786 22.79 -11.31 30.42
CA ALA A 786 23.89 -11.76 29.58
C ALA A 786 24.99 -12.30 30.44
N SER A 787 25.55 -13.44 30.04
CA SER A 787 26.76 -14.01 30.66
C SER A 787 27.98 -13.06 30.59
N SER A 788 27.93 -12.03 29.76
CA SER A 788 28.99 -11.04 29.52
C SER A 788 28.91 -9.77 30.38
N GLY A 789 27.78 -9.52 31.04
CA GLY A 789 27.55 -8.28 31.82
C GLY A 789 27.43 -6.99 31.00
N ASN A 790 27.30 -7.08 29.68
CA ASN A 790 27.25 -5.94 28.73
C ASN A 790 25.83 -5.57 28.27
N VAL A 791 24.83 -5.77 29.14
CA VAL A 791 23.42 -5.42 28.85
C VAL A 791 23.15 -3.98 29.25
N TYR A 792 22.69 -3.18 28.28
CA TYR A 792 22.38 -1.76 28.47
C TYR A 792 21.02 -1.41 27.83
N ALA A 793 20.38 -0.39 28.40
CA ALA A 793 19.17 0.19 27.80
C ALA A 793 19.47 0.76 26.40
N ILE A 794 18.77 0.28 25.39
CA ILE A 794 18.92 0.71 23.99
C ILE A 794 17.83 1.69 23.56
N THR A 795 16.63 1.58 24.13
CA THR A 795 15.52 2.52 23.91
C THR A 795 14.67 2.68 25.16
N GLN A 796 13.90 3.77 25.21
CA GLN A 796 12.83 3.98 26.20
C GLN A 796 11.60 4.55 25.51
N SER A 797 10.39 4.15 25.98
CA SER A 797 9.11 4.49 25.33
C SER A 797 8.73 5.96 25.43
N ILE A 798 9.16 6.63 26.49
CA ILE A 798 8.93 8.07 26.70
C ILE A 798 10.29 8.76 26.71
N PRO A 799 10.53 9.76 25.86
CA PRO A 799 11.82 10.44 25.78
C PRO A 799 12.23 11.07 27.11
N GLY A 800 13.54 11.05 27.41
CA GLY A 800 14.10 11.74 28.59
C GLY A 800 13.82 13.25 28.51
N GLY A 801 13.44 13.85 29.64
CA GLY A 801 13.06 15.25 29.74
C GLY A 801 11.57 15.54 29.52
N THR A 802 10.77 14.53 29.13
CA THR A 802 9.30 14.65 29.00
C THR A 802 8.65 14.66 30.37
N GLU A 803 7.61 15.46 30.57
CA GLU A 803 6.77 15.41 31.78
C GLU A 803 5.71 14.31 31.65
N ALA A 804 5.57 13.49 32.68
CA ALA A 804 4.61 12.42 32.75
C ALA A 804 3.97 12.38 34.14
N ALA A 805 2.76 11.84 34.29
CA ALA A 805 2.11 11.67 35.56
C ALA A 805 2.91 10.69 36.45
N ALA A 806 2.90 10.91 37.76
CA ALA A 806 3.51 9.97 38.73
C ALA A 806 2.91 8.57 38.59
N GLY A 807 3.79 7.54 38.55
CA GLY A 807 3.41 6.14 38.31
C GLY A 807 3.20 5.77 36.84
N THR A 808 3.50 6.66 35.90
CA THR A 808 3.51 6.31 34.45
C THR A 808 4.54 5.22 34.21
N VAL A 809 4.17 4.20 33.40
CA VAL A 809 5.07 3.11 33.01
C VAL A 809 5.95 3.57 31.86
N VAL A 810 7.27 3.52 32.05
CA VAL A 810 8.27 3.74 31.00
C VAL A 810 8.85 2.39 30.58
N THR A 811 8.53 1.92 29.39
CA THR A 811 9.10 0.70 28.84
C THR A 811 10.54 0.98 28.40
N VAL A 812 11.48 0.19 28.91
CA VAL A 812 12.91 0.27 28.58
C VAL A 812 13.36 -1.03 27.97
N GLN A 813 13.83 -0.96 26.75
CA GLN A 813 14.38 -2.13 26.06
C GLN A 813 15.89 -2.25 26.32
N PHE A 814 16.31 -3.44 26.71
CA PHE A 814 17.71 -3.77 26.95
C PHE A 814 18.27 -4.67 25.85
N GLY A 815 19.56 -4.50 25.54
CA GLY A 815 20.26 -5.32 24.58
C GLY A 815 21.73 -5.51 24.93
N ASP A 816 22.35 -6.59 24.45
CA ASP A 816 23.77 -6.91 24.59
C ASP A 816 24.58 -6.40 23.39
N ASN A 817 25.39 -5.35 23.61
CA ASN A 817 26.24 -4.77 22.58
C ASN A 817 27.49 -5.60 22.24
N SER A 818 27.70 -6.72 22.91
CA SER A 818 28.83 -7.64 22.65
C SER A 818 28.48 -8.76 21.64
N VAL A 819 27.22 -8.79 21.21
CA VAL A 819 26.74 -9.78 20.25
C VAL A 819 27.37 -9.54 18.87
N LEU A 820 27.97 -10.58 18.30
CA LEU A 820 28.54 -10.61 16.93
C LEU A 820 27.77 -11.66 16.12
N ASP A 821 27.51 -11.37 14.86
CA ASP A 821 26.88 -12.30 13.89
C ASP A 821 27.83 -13.42 13.45
#